data_64255fe2e3a1dae17c9ceff2a280f68e
#
_entry.id   64255fe2e3a1dae17c9ceff2a280f68e
#
_cell.length_a   1.000
_cell.length_b   1.000
_cell.length_c   1.000
_cell.angle_alpha   90.00
_cell.angle_beta   90.00
_cell.angle_gamma   90.00
#
_symmetry.space_group_name_H-M   'P 1'
#
loop_
_entity.id
_entity.type
_entity.pdbx_description
1 polymer ?
#
loop_
_entity_poly.entity_id
_entity_poly.type
_entity_poly.pdbx_seq_one_letter_code
_entity_poly.pdbx_strand_id
1 'polypeptide(L)'
;MIGEKILPKDNEIRLPEFILLKASAGTGKTHALTLRYTQFLLSEKIRNNSLPQILAITFTRNAAREMKLRIINWLKECYFESRPETIAQILELVSCPKEQLKNRAEKVLESILSNYTDFQVMTIDSFMADVFKASAVELGVNPDFEITLDSTPVINYAYSRLLRRATAGSPEGNLLLEISDSLKDWRTSEASFIWDPSTEILSAFLEFYHRLEASNRRPLIRDLNLCKKELERVEKKWRLHLEKLRQFLEKTSLTKNERSTILKKINSNRINDWVDCSFKTIPVKKPSSPGKLNEYKKIEQLCWKLENDLENYKNIFARNYFQPHLQVYHQLLELLHSAQKERGLIFLEDIQKQLSDYLDLGVVPDIYFCLGSTIYHYLIDEFQDTSPPQWQNLKPLIENALSQGGSLFIVGDTKQAIYGFREADYQIMADFIEGRQNFPSVRTEVRELQINRRSKKKLLEFISQIFPGGIEAIPDDEGKLSSFKAAGHKSGLNNFTCLPAEESSEESENGYFEIELLGPPQKESHSEENQNEEVSSSEDEIEAEEQPEKKKLQEVIQELIDRGYDYSELAILTYKNQTVVEIASWLNEINIPFVPFSSLDIRERPLIREILSFLQFLDFPLDDLNFSVFLYGQLLQKNFLADSPDLTLDKLREYIIETRLNPQTRNRPLYTLIRDAFPDIWEKYLDPFFKTAGYLPLYELVSQIYRTYRPLVLFPEEQGALIKLLEVIKIFEGQGKSNLREFIKFSQSPVDDESIWTVDVPEEIPAVRIMTIHKAKGLGFPVVILLLYPEYPHYPAFYLLDSGQRERNTPVVEVLKLNQKIIAGQEDFKKAYEDYDLKDKVNRLNTLYVALTRAKRELYIIGSTGKRKIYPFNFLEKAGLKLDQKHQSSPLKPPFVKKEKTLKKDRAKGFGLLKPELKFWTTGSKPAV
;
A
#
# COMPACT_ATOMS: atom_id res chain seq x y z
N MET A 1 22.48 -33.36 -9.48
CA MET A 1 22.11 -31.99 -9.15
C MET A 1 23.39 -31.16 -9.16
N ILE A 2 23.64 -30.46 -10.24
CA ILE A 2 24.75 -29.53 -10.35
C ILE A 2 24.26 -28.23 -9.72
N GLY A 3 24.42 -28.16 -8.39
CA GLY A 3 24.10 -26.93 -7.65
C GLY A 3 25.27 -25.98 -7.74
N GLU A 4 25.05 -24.78 -8.26
CA GLU A 4 25.93 -23.65 -7.95
C GLU A 4 26.18 -23.65 -6.44
N LYS A 5 27.44 -23.64 -6.06
CA LYS A 5 27.88 -23.63 -4.65
C LYS A 5 27.62 -22.23 -4.08
N ILE A 6 26.34 -21.95 -3.80
CA ILE A 6 25.83 -20.61 -3.42
C ILE A 6 26.33 -20.23 -2.04
N LEU A 7 26.36 -21.18 -1.11
CA LEU A 7 26.84 -20.98 0.24
C LEU A 7 28.17 -21.75 0.43
N PRO A 8 29.17 -21.13 1.02
CA PRO A 8 30.43 -21.85 1.36
C PRO A 8 30.21 -22.85 2.50
N LYS A 9 30.99 -23.90 2.54
CA LYS A 9 31.05 -24.78 3.71
C LYS A 9 31.51 -24.01 4.94
N ASP A 10 31.13 -24.46 6.12
CA ASP A 10 31.51 -23.82 7.39
C ASP A 10 33.01 -23.73 7.61
N ASN A 11 33.82 -24.64 7.01
CA ASN A 11 35.30 -24.59 7.05
C ASN A 11 35.88 -23.63 5.99
N GLU A 12 35.13 -23.19 5.02
CA GLU A 12 35.53 -22.25 3.96
C GLU A 12 35.20 -20.80 4.35
N ILE A 13 34.33 -20.61 5.33
CA ILE A 13 33.88 -19.28 5.79
C ILE A 13 35.04 -18.56 6.47
N ARG A 14 35.35 -17.36 5.96
CA ARG A 14 36.35 -16.45 6.55
C ARG A 14 35.64 -15.19 7.03
N LEU A 15 35.61 -14.99 8.32
CA LEU A 15 35.02 -13.82 8.95
C LEU A 15 36.06 -12.69 9.06
N PRO A 16 35.68 -11.39 8.87
CA PRO A 16 34.32 -10.95 8.53
C PRO A 16 33.92 -11.24 7.09
N GLU A 17 32.64 -11.53 6.85
CA GLU A 17 32.07 -11.89 5.54
C GLU A 17 30.84 -11.05 5.22
N PHE A 18 30.75 -10.54 3.98
CA PHE A 18 29.54 -9.91 3.48
C PHE A 18 29.14 -10.51 2.13
N ILE A 19 28.05 -11.27 2.12
CA ILE A 19 27.46 -11.85 0.92
C ILE A 19 26.14 -11.14 0.61
N LEU A 20 26.01 -10.60 -0.61
CA LEU A 20 24.78 -10.08 -1.16
C LEU A 20 24.29 -11.03 -2.24
N LEU A 21 23.15 -11.69 -1.99
CA LEU A 21 22.54 -12.66 -2.88
C LEU A 21 21.43 -12.02 -3.71
N LYS A 22 21.71 -11.80 -5.00
CA LYS A 22 20.67 -11.41 -5.97
C LYS A 22 19.84 -12.63 -6.33
N ALA A 23 18.55 -12.52 -6.16
CA ALA A 23 17.67 -13.66 -6.35
C ALA A 23 16.31 -13.25 -6.89
N SER A 24 16.03 -13.56 -8.14
CA SER A 24 14.76 -13.28 -8.80
C SER A 24 13.58 -14.00 -8.12
N ALA A 25 12.35 -13.67 -8.52
CA ALA A 25 11.15 -14.34 -8.01
C ALA A 25 11.22 -15.86 -8.23
N GLY A 26 10.97 -16.65 -7.20
CA GLY A 26 10.91 -18.12 -7.31
C GLY A 26 12.25 -18.85 -7.33
N THR A 27 13.40 -18.15 -7.18
CA THR A 27 14.73 -18.79 -7.19
C THR A 27 15.17 -19.36 -5.83
N GLY A 28 14.37 -19.15 -4.76
CA GLY A 28 14.65 -19.75 -3.45
C GLY A 28 15.34 -18.82 -2.46
N LYS A 29 15.08 -17.49 -2.49
CA LYS A 29 15.60 -16.49 -1.56
C LYS A 29 15.53 -16.91 -0.09
N THR A 30 14.32 -17.08 0.41
CA THR A 30 14.05 -17.43 1.81
C THR A 30 14.63 -18.82 2.17
N HIS A 31 14.72 -19.74 1.20
CA HIS A 31 15.35 -21.04 1.40
C HIS A 31 16.87 -20.87 1.66
N ALA A 32 17.55 -20.08 0.85
CA ALA A 32 18.99 -19.84 1.00
C ALA A 32 19.30 -19.15 2.35
N LEU A 33 18.46 -18.18 2.74
CA LEU A 33 18.60 -17.49 4.02
C LEU A 33 18.35 -18.43 5.21
N THR A 34 17.29 -19.24 5.16
CA THR A 34 16.99 -20.25 6.18
C THR A 34 18.13 -21.27 6.29
N LEU A 35 18.68 -21.70 5.16
CA LEU A 35 19.78 -22.65 5.09
C LEU A 35 21.06 -22.06 5.72
N ARG A 36 21.35 -20.78 5.47
CA ARG A 36 22.47 -20.07 6.08
C ARG A 36 22.31 -19.93 7.59
N TYR A 37 21.10 -19.59 8.06
CA TYR A 37 20.79 -19.51 9.49
C TYR A 37 20.99 -20.86 10.19
N THR A 38 20.47 -21.94 9.58
CA THR A 38 20.60 -23.30 10.10
C THR A 38 22.07 -23.77 10.10
N GLN A 39 22.84 -23.42 9.04
CA GLN A 39 24.26 -23.70 8.97
C GLN A 39 25.00 -23.06 10.16
N PHE A 40 24.68 -21.81 10.49
CA PHE A 40 25.34 -21.11 11.60
C PHE A 40 25.01 -21.77 12.91
N LEU A 41 23.76 -22.10 13.20
CA LEU A 41 23.35 -22.77 14.43
C LEU A 41 24.00 -24.16 14.63
N LEU A 42 24.22 -24.90 13.53
CA LEU A 42 24.72 -26.27 13.59
C LEU A 42 26.25 -26.39 13.48
N SER A 43 26.95 -25.32 13.12
CA SER A 43 28.41 -25.33 12.95
C SER A 43 29.14 -25.11 14.28
N GLU A 44 30.19 -25.91 14.56
CA GLU A 44 31.13 -25.64 15.65
C GLU A 44 32.33 -24.80 15.20
N LYS A 45 32.45 -24.54 13.92
CA LYS A 45 33.61 -23.80 13.35
C LYS A 45 33.35 -22.30 13.27
N ILE A 46 32.09 -21.90 13.30
CA ILE A 46 31.68 -20.50 13.29
C ILE A 46 31.66 -20.02 14.73
N ARG A 47 32.34 -18.91 15.01
CA ARG A 47 32.35 -18.29 16.34
C ARG A 47 31.14 -17.43 16.54
N ASN A 48 30.72 -17.21 17.77
CA ASN A 48 29.63 -16.30 18.16
C ASN A 48 28.30 -16.63 17.43
N ASN A 49 27.94 -17.92 17.40
CA ASN A 49 26.78 -18.44 16.69
C ASN A 49 25.68 -19.02 17.61
N SER A 50 25.63 -18.57 18.84
CA SER A 50 24.51 -18.87 19.74
C SER A 50 23.24 -18.13 19.29
N LEU A 51 22.06 -18.58 19.75
CA LEU A 51 20.76 -18.00 19.36
C LEU A 51 20.69 -16.48 19.44
N PRO A 52 21.09 -15.83 20.56
CA PRO A 52 21.00 -14.36 20.67
C PRO A 52 22.05 -13.62 19.83
N GLN A 53 23.00 -14.32 19.24
CA GLN A 53 24.09 -13.73 18.44
C GLN A 53 23.81 -13.73 16.92
N ILE A 54 22.72 -14.37 16.50
CA ILE A 54 22.30 -14.45 15.09
C ILE A 54 20.93 -13.79 14.95
N LEU A 55 20.84 -12.72 14.17
CA LEU A 55 19.60 -12.02 13.88
C LEU A 55 19.19 -12.24 12.41
N ALA A 56 17.99 -12.74 12.21
CA ALA A 56 17.36 -12.77 10.89
C ALA A 56 16.22 -11.77 10.82
N ILE A 57 16.32 -10.88 9.84
CA ILE A 57 15.35 -9.81 9.60
C ILE A 57 14.54 -10.14 8.36
N THR A 58 13.21 -10.00 8.45
CA THR A 58 12.27 -10.12 7.34
C THR A 58 11.42 -8.87 7.23
N PHE A 59 10.71 -8.70 6.11
CA PHE A 59 9.85 -7.53 5.92
C PHE A 59 8.49 -7.67 6.62
N THR A 60 7.91 -8.88 6.64
CA THR A 60 6.58 -9.12 7.23
C THR A 60 6.61 -10.10 8.39
N ARG A 61 5.67 -9.94 9.34
CA ARG A 61 5.51 -10.88 10.49
C ARG A 61 5.23 -12.30 10.03
N ASN A 62 4.46 -12.47 8.95
CA ASN A 62 4.16 -13.79 8.38
C ASN A 62 5.42 -14.46 7.83
N ALA A 63 6.28 -13.71 7.14
CA ALA A 63 7.56 -14.22 6.63
C ALA A 63 8.50 -14.64 7.79
N ALA A 64 8.57 -13.85 8.86
CA ALA A 64 9.32 -14.21 10.06
C ALA A 64 8.81 -15.49 10.72
N ARG A 65 7.48 -15.62 10.85
CA ARG A 65 6.84 -16.83 11.39
C ARG A 65 7.11 -18.06 10.52
N GLU A 66 6.95 -17.93 9.20
CA GLU A 66 7.25 -19.01 8.26
C GLU A 66 8.71 -19.45 8.33
N MET A 67 9.64 -18.48 8.41
CA MET A 67 11.07 -18.76 8.55
C MET A 67 11.38 -19.49 9.85
N LYS A 68 10.82 -19.05 11.00
CA LYS A 68 10.95 -19.75 12.30
C LYS A 68 10.47 -21.19 12.20
N LEU A 69 9.28 -21.42 11.64
CA LEU A 69 8.72 -22.75 11.48
C LEU A 69 9.59 -23.64 10.58
N ARG A 70 10.14 -23.07 9.50
CA ARG A 70 11.01 -23.80 8.57
C ARG A 70 12.32 -24.21 9.23
N ILE A 71 12.98 -23.33 10.00
CA ILE A 71 14.19 -23.62 10.75
C ILE A 71 13.90 -24.76 11.75
N ILE A 72 12.84 -24.65 12.56
CA ILE A 72 12.47 -25.67 13.54
C ILE A 72 12.19 -27.02 12.86
N ASN A 73 11.46 -27.02 11.75
CA ASN A 73 11.18 -28.25 11.01
C ASN A 73 12.45 -28.90 10.47
N TRP A 74 13.41 -28.15 9.96
CA TRP A 74 14.68 -28.70 9.48
C TRP A 74 15.53 -29.27 10.63
N LEU A 75 15.57 -28.61 11.78
CA LEU A 75 16.21 -29.12 12.96
C LEU A 75 15.56 -30.44 13.43
N LYS A 76 14.21 -30.52 13.41
CA LYS A 76 13.46 -31.74 13.69
C LYS A 76 13.76 -32.85 12.68
N GLU A 77 13.83 -32.51 11.37
CA GLU A 77 14.17 -33.46 10.30
C GLU A 77 15.58 -34.02 10.50
N CYS A 78 16.53 -33.23 10.97
CA CYS A 78 17.88 -33.68 11.33
C CYS A 78 17.88 -34.58 12.57
N TYR A 79 17.11 -34.24 13.59
CA TYR A 79 17.04 -35.01 14.85
C TYR A 79 16.34 -36.35 14.66
N PHE A 80 15.16 -36.36 13.99
CA PHE A 80 14.37 -37.57 13.76
C PHE A 80 14.81 -38.34 12.52
N GLU A 81 15.76 -37.85 11.76
CA GLU A 81 16.26 -38.42 10.50
C GLU A 81 15.13 -38.71 9.48
N SER A 82 14.09 -37.87 9.47
CA SER A 82 12.85 -38.12 8.74
C SER A 82 12.95 -37.80 7.24
N ARG A 83 13.84 -36.87 6.83
CA ARG A 83 14.04 -36.50 5.41
C ARG A 83 15.52 -36.55 5.01
N PRO A 84 15.96 -37.58 4.24
CA PRO A 84 17.34 -37.70 3.80
C PRO A 84 17.83 -36.51 2.95
N GLU A 85 16.94 -35.88 2.16
CA GLU A 85 17.28 -34.79 1.26
C GLU A 85 17.69 -33.53 2.05
N THR A 86 16.97 -33.15 3.08
CA THR A 86 17.29 -32.01 3.95
C THR A 86 18.61 -32.25 4.69
N ILE A 87 18.79 -33.45 5.20
CA ILE A 87 20.02 -33.85 5.90
C ILE A 87 21.23 -33.75 4.97
N ALA A 88 21.09 -34.24 3.74
CA ALA A 88 22.16 -34.14 2.74
C ALA A 88 22.53 -32.69 2.43
N GLN A 89 21.54 -31.82 2.24
CA GLN A 89 21.77 -30.39 1.99
C GLN A 89 22.52 -29.73 3.16
N ILE A 90 22.17 -30.06 4.40
CA ILE A 90 22.85 -29.49 5.58
C ILE A 90 24.27 -30.05 5.71
N LEU A 91 24.49 -31.33 5.47
CA LEU A 91 25.83 -31.95 5.50
C LEU A 91 26.77 -31.44 4.38
N GLU A 92 26.21 -30.93 3.28
CA GLU A 92 27.00 -30.23 2.28
C GLU A 92 27.58 -28.91 2.80
N LEU A 93 26.96 -28.28 3.80
CA LEU A 93 27.34 -26.98 4.34
C LEU A 93 28.03 -27.06 5.71
N VAL A 94 27.70 -28.07 6.50
CA VAL A 94 28.25 -28.29 7.83
C VAL A 94 29.21 -29.47 7.83
N SER A 95 30.48 -29.22 8.14
CA SER A 95 31.54 -30.23 8.13
C SER A 95 31.50 -31.10 9.39
N CYS A 96 30.49 -31.98 9.51
CA CYS A 96 30.39 -32.92 10.63
C CYS A 96 29.84 -34.28 10.18
N PRO A 97 30.10 -35.39 10.91
CA PRO A 97 29.42 -36.66 10.73
C PRO A 97 27.93 -36.57 11.03
N LYS A 98 27.15 -37.45 10.37
CA LYS A 98 25.68 -37.47 10.53
C LYS A 98 25.22 -37.65 11.99
N GLU A 99 25.91 -38.50 12.77
CA GLU A 99 25.57 -38.70 14.18
C GLU A 99 25.79 -37.44 15.03
N GLN A 100 26.88 -36.69 14.73
CA GLN A 100 27.11 -35.42 15.40
C GLN A 100 26.09 -34.37 15.01
N LEU A 101 25.65 -34.35 13.76
CA LEU A 101 24.60 -33.44 13.30
C LEU A 101 23.30 -33.64 14.08
N LYS A 102 22.91 -34.90 14.33
CA LYS A 102 21.72 -35.25 15.15
C LYS A 102 21.84 -34.68 16.58
N ASN A 103 22.95 -34.92 17.26
CA ASN A 103 23.17 -34.44 18.63
C ASN A 103 23.22 -32.89 18.71
N ARG A 104 23.73 -32.23 17.68
CA ARG A 104 23.71 -30.76 17.56
C ARG A 104 22.30 -30.23 17.36
N ALA A 105 21.54 -30.85 16.45
CA ALA A 105 20.16 -30.48 16.21
C ALA A 105 19.29 -30.58 17.47
N GLU A 106 19.52 -31.66 18.29
CA GLU A 106 18.86 -31.84 19.58
C GLU A 106 19.18 -30.66 20.51
N LYS A 107 20.46 -30.37 20.73
CA LYS A 107 20.89 -29.27 21.63
C LYS A 107 20.32 -27.92 21.21
N VAL A 108 20.32 -27.64 19.90
CA VAL A 108 19.76 -26.39 19.38
C VAL A 108 18.24 -26.32 19.58
N LEU A 109 17.52 -27.44 19.36
CA LEU A 109 16.09 -27.53 19.65
C LEU A 109 15.78 -27.31 21.12
N GLU A 110 16.53 -27.93 22.04
CA GLU A 110 16.40 -27.72 23.48
C GLU A 110 16.67 -26.26 23.86
N SER A 111 17.71 -25.65 23.26
CA SER A 111 18.01 -24.22 23.48
C SER A 111 16.89 -23.31 23.01
N ILE A 112 16.29 -23.58 21.84
CA ILE A 112 15.13 -22.82 21.32
C ILE A 112 13.92 -22.98 22.24
N LEU A 113 13.66 -24.19 22.73
CA LEU A 113 12.51 -24.47 23.60
C LEU A 113 12.69 -23.84 24.99
N SER A 114 13.90 -23.82 25.49
CA SER A 114 14.23 -23.24 26.81
C SER A 114 14.22 -21.71 26.79
N ASN A 115 14.71 -21.10 25.69
CA ASN A 115 14.90 -19.66 25.55
C ASN A 115 14.33 -19.17 24.20
N TYR A 116 13.04 -19.29 24.01
CA TYR A 116 12.39 -18.94 22.74
C TYR A 116 12.54 -17.48 22.36
N THR A 117 12.69 -16.58 23.32
CA THR A 117 12.96 -15.15 23.12
C THR A 117 14.29 -14.87 22.43
N ASP A 118 15.29 -15.74 22.67
CA ASP A 118 16.62 -15.61 22.08
C ASP A 118 16.66 -16.05 20.60
N PHE A 119 15.60 -16.70 20.13
CA PHE A 119 15.46 -17.09 18.73
C PHE A 119 15.05 -15.88 17.87
N GLN A 120 16.06 -15.07 17.53
CA GLN A 120 15.88 -13.76 16.89
C GLN A 120 15.61 -13.86 15.39
N VAL A 121 14.36 -14.15 15.03
CA VAL A 121 13.85 -14.04 13.66
C VAL A 121 12.63 -13.13 13.70
N MET A 122 12.73 -11.92 13.21
CA MET A 122 11.69 -10.89 13.37
C MET A 122 11.67 -9.89 12.22
N THR A 123 10.71 -8.96 12.25
CA THR A 123 10.69 -7.86 11.28
C THR A 123 11.70 -6.78 11.68
N ILE A 124 12.13 -5.98 10.69
CA ILE A 124 13.05 -4.86 10.93
C ILE A 124 12.47 -3.88 11.97
N ASP A 125 11.18 -3.57 11.89
CA ASP A 125 10.53 -2.65 12.80
C ASP A 125 10.42 -3.23 14.23
N SER A 126 10.20 -4.54 14.36
CA SER A 126 10.22 -5.20 15.68
C SER A 126 11.61 -5.12 16.31
N PHE A 127 12.66 -5.37 15.53
CA PHE A 127 14.02 -5.25 16.01
C PHE A 127 14.36 -3.81 16.45
N MET A 128 14.00 -2.82 15.62
CA MET A 128 14.23 -1.41 15.98
C MET A 128 13.44 -1.01 17.22
N ALA A 129 12.24 -1.52 17.40
CA ALA A 129 11.45 -1.30 18.61
C ALA A 129 12.11 -1.90 19.85
N ASP A 130 12.71 -3.09 19.74
CA ASP A 130 13.43 -3.73 20.84
C ASP A 130 14.71 -2.94 21.20
N VAL A 131 15.47 -2.48 20.19
CA VAL A 131 16.63 -1.59 20.38
C VAL A 131 16.23 -0.30 21.07
N PHE A 132 15.14 0.31 20.63
CA PHE A 132 14.62 1.55 21.19
C PHE A 132 14.16 1.38 22.65
N LYS A 133 13.42 0.29 22.94
CA LYS A 133 13.01 -0.04 24.31
C LYS A 133 14.20 -0.24 25.24
N ALA A 134 15.20 -0.96 24.77
CA ALA A 134 16.43 -1.17 25.52
C ALA A 134 17.15 0.15 25.86
N SER A 135 17.13 1.11 24.94
CA SER A 135 17.78 2.42 25.08
C SER A 135 16.85 3.52 25.62
N ALA A 136 15.62 3.21 26.01
CA ALA A 136 14.60 4.20 26.37
C ALA A 136 15.03 5.16 27.49
N VAL A 137 15.71 4.66 28.52
CA VAL A 137 16.20 5.47 29.65
C VAL A 137 17.24 6.49 29.18
N GLU A 138 18.17 6.07 28.33
CA GLU A 138 19.23 6.92 27.79
C GLU A 138 18.69 7.97 26.81
N LEU A 139 17.60 7.62 26.08
CA LEU A 139 16.85 8.53 25.23
C LEU A 139 15.96 9.50 26.01
N GLY A 140 15.87 9.35 27.36
CA GLY A 140 15.01 10.18 28.20
C GLY A 140 13.51 9.89 28.01
N VAL A 141 13.18 8.71 27.53
CA VAL A 141 11.81 8.24 27.31
C VAL A 141 11.38 7.36 28.47
N ASN A 142 10.11 7.47 28.90
CA ASN A 142 9.59 6.57 29.92
C ASN A 142 9.60 5.12 29.39
N PRO A 143 10.21 4.15 30.06
CA PRO A 143 10.24 2.74 29.61
C PRO A 143 8.85 2.09 29.41
N ASP A 144 7.83 2.57 30.10
CA ASP A 144 6.46 2.06 30.03
C ASP A 144 5.65 2.67 28.87
N PHE A 145 6.32 3.11 27.80
CA PHE A 145 5.62 3.61 26.62
C PHE A 145 5.01 2.49 25.79
N GLU A 146 3.91 2.81 25.15
CA GLU A 146 3.25 1.93 24.16
C GLU A 146 3.59 2.36 22.74
N ILE A 147 3.98 1.39 21.91
CA ILE A 147 4.23 1.65 20.48
C ILE A 147 2.91 1.51 19.71
N THR A 148 2.49 2.60 19.08
CA THR A 148 1.31 2.57 18.20
C THR A 148 1.73 2.60 16.73
N LEU A 149 1.09 1.73 15.93
CA LEU A 149 1.29 1.66 14.47
C LEU A 149 0.42 2.68 13.73
N ASP A 150 -0.71 3.07 14.32
CA ASP A 150 -1.63 4.05 13.73
C ASP A 150 -1.46 5.42 14.43
N SER A 151 -0.81 6.34 13.75
CA SER A 151 -0.62 7.72 14.20
C SER A 151 -1.87 8.59 14.02
N THR A 152 -2.79 8.20 13.14
CA THR A 152 -3.95 9.00 12.71
C THR A 152 -4.84 9.48 13.86
N PRO A 153 -5.22 8.65 14.84
CA PRO A 153 -6.10 9.10 15.94
C PRO A 153 -5.44 10.19 16.81
N VAL A 154 -4.12 10.08 17.03
CA VAL A 154 -3.39 11.04 17.86
C VAL A 154 -3.15 12.34 17.09
N ILE A 155 -2.86 12.25 15.80
CA ILE A 155 -2.76 13.42 14.91
C ILE A 155 -4.11 14.15 14.83
N ASN A 156 -5.21 13.43 14.67
CA ASN A 156 -6.57 13.99 14.69
C ASN A 156 -6.88 14.71 16.01
N TYR A 157 -6.46 14.13 17.12
CA TYR A 157 -6.61 14.75 18.44
C TYR A 157 -5.77 16.03 18.54
N ALA A 158 -4.50 16.00 18.14
CA ALA A 158 -3.63 17.16 18.12
C ALA A 158 -4.19 18.26 17.19
N TYR A 159 -4.69 17.89 16.02
CA TYR A 159 -5.34 18.81 15.07
C TYR A 159 -6.61 19.43 15.65
N SER A 160 -7.44 18.64 16.34
CA SER A 160 -8.61 19.18 17.05
C SER A 160 -8.22 20.19 18.15
N ARG A 161 -7.13 19.95 18.87
CA ARG A 161 -6.56 20.92 19.82
C ARG A 161 -6.08 22.19 19.13
N LEU A 162 -5.44 22.08 17.97
CA LEU A 162 -5.00 23.19 17.15
C LEU A 162 -6.20 24.05 16.68
N LEU A 163 -7.24 23.42 16.16
CA LEU A 163 -8.46 24.11 15.71
C LEU A 163 -9.15 24.86 16.85
N ARG A 164 -9.13 24.34 18.07
CA ARG A 164 -9.69 25.05 19.25
C ARG A 164 -8.87 26.29 19.64
N ARG A 165 -7.56 26.35 19.32
CA ARG A 165 -6.72 27.53 19.50
C ARG A 165 -6.89 28.55 18.40
N ALA A 166 -7.28 28.13 17.23
CA ALA A 166 -7.49 28.95 16.04
C ALA A 166 -8.77 29.80 16.18
N THR A 167 -8.70 30.91 16.88
CA THR A 167 -9.78 31.89 16.99
C THR A 167 -9.60 33.03 15.99
N ALA A 168 -10.64 33.82 15.75
CA ALA A 168 -10.56 34.98 14.87
C ALA A 168 -9.50 35.97 15.38
N GLY A 169 -8.49 36.25 14.54
CA GLY A 169 -7.36 37.13 14.84
C GLY A 169 -6.18 36.44 15.55
N SER A 170 -6.27 35.15 15.92
CA SER A 170 -5.10 34.45 16.42
C SER A 170 -4.11 34.15 15.28
N PRO A 171 -2.80 33.97 15.57
CA PRO A 171 -1.81 33.61 14.56
C PRO A 171 -2.19 32.34 13.80
N GLU A 172 -2.67 31.31 14.53
CA GLU A 172 -3.12 30.01 13.98
C GLU A 172 -4.34 30.20 13.08
N GLY A 173 -5.33 30.99 13.52
CA GLY A 173 -6.53 31.30 12.75
C GLY A 173 -6.20 32.01 11.44
N ASN A 174 -5.29 32.98 11.47
CA ASN A 174 -4.85 33.71 10.27
C ASN A 174 -4.12 32.78 9.29
N LEU A 175 -3.26 31.88 9.77
CA LEU A 175 -2.56 30.90 8.92
C LEU A 175 -3.55 29.92 8.25
N LEU A 176 -4.54 29.42 8.99
CA LEU A 176 -5.56 28.54 8.45
C LEU A 176 -6.43 29.22 7.40
N LEU A 177 -6.73 30.52 7.58
CA LEU A 177 -7.41 31.31 6.56
C LEU A 177 -6.58 31.49 5.30
N GLU A 178 -5.27 31.75 5.43
CA GLU A 178 -4.36 31.82 4.27
C GLU A 178 -4.31 30.50 3.50
N ILE A 179 -4.25 29.38 4.20
CA ILE A 179 -4.30 28.06 3.57
C ILE A 179 -5.63 27.88 2.84
N SER A 180 -6.76 28.21 3.48
CA SER A 180 -8.09 28.09 2.87
C SER A 180 -8.22 28.97 1.61
N ASP A 181 -7.68 30.18 1.62
CA ASP A 181 -7.71 31.07 0.46
C ASP A 181 -6.80 30.54 -0.66
N SER A 182 -5.62 30.00 -0.35
CA SER A 182 -4.73 29.40 -1.34
C SER A 182 -5.36 28.17 -2.00
N LEU A 183 -6.15 27.39 -1.28
CA LEU A 183 -6.90 26.24 -1.84
C LEU A 183 -7.96 26.69 -2.85
N LYS A 184 -8.62 27.86 -2.65
CA LYS A 184 -9.61 28.42 -3.59
C LYS A 184 -8.95 28.97 -4.87
N ASP A 185 -7.84 29.67 -4.75
CA ASP A 185 -7.20 30.37 -5.87
C ASP A 185 -6.57 29.40 -6.89
N TRP A 186 -6.24 28.17 -6.50
CA TRP A 186 -5.53 27.22 -7.35
C TRP A 186 -6.44 26.23 -8.09
N ARG A 187 -7.73 26.19 -7.84
CA ARG A 187 -8.65 25.28 -8.54
C ARG A 187 -9.05 25.82 -9.90
N THR A 188 -8.63 25.14 -10.95
CA THR A 188 -8.93 25.48 -12.37
C THR A 188 -10.16 24.80 -12.95
N SER A 189 -10.91 24.00 -12.16
CA SER A 189 -12.10 23.30 -12.64
C SER A 189 -13.34 23.64 -11.81
N GLU A 190 -14.45 23.80 -12.48
CA GLU A 190 -15.77 24.09 -11.93
C GLU A 190 -16.34 23.01 -10.98
N ALA A 191 -15.62 21.94 -10.76
CA ALA A 191 -16.06 20.80 -9.95
C ALA A 191 -15.47 20.87 -8.53
N SER A 192 -16.33 21.02 -7.59
CA SER A 192 -16.25 20.88 -6.14
C SER A 192 -16.03 22.17 -5.33
N PHE A 193 -17.13 22.69 -4.85
CA PHE A 193 -17.19 23.60 -3.73
C PHE A 193 -16.68 22.89 -2.47
N ILE A 194 -15.62 23.41 -1.83
CA ILE A 194 -15.19 22.90 -0.53
C ILE A 194 -16.07 23.53 0.53
N TRP A 195 -16.93 22.74 1.11
CA TRP A 195 -17.78 23.17 2.22
C TRP A 195 -16.98 23.29 3.52
N ASP A 196 -16.07 22.34 3.75
CA ASP A 196 -15.18 22.30 4.91
C ASP A 196 -13.71 22.05 4.51
N PRO A 197 -12.84 23.07 4.56
CA PRO A 197 -11.42 22.92 4.22
C PRO A 197 -10.63 22.13 5.28
N SER A 198 -11.19 21.89 6.47
CA SER A 198 -10.45 21.27 7.58
C SER A 198 -9.99 19.84 7.25
N THR A 199 -10.79 19.08 6.50
CA THR A 199 -10.45 17.72 6.07
C THR A 199 -9.31 17.70 5.05
N GLU A 200 -9.26 18.64 4.11
CA GLU A 200 -8.18 18.75 3.13
C GLU A 200 -6.88 19.21 3.80
N ILE A 201 -6.95 20.14 4.76
CA ILE A 201 -5.81 20.58 5.54
C ILE A 201 -5.24 19.42 6.36
N LEU A 202 -6.12 18.65 7.01
CA LEU A 202 -5.72 17.48 7.77
C LEU A 202 -5.04 16.42 6.90
N SER A 203 -5.60 16.14 5.71
CA SER A 203 -5.00 15.17 4.79
C SER A 203 -3.62 15.61 4.31
N ALA A 204 -3.42 16.92 4.07
CA ALA A 204 -2.10 17.47 3.75
C ALA A 204 -1.11 17.30 4.91
N PHE A 205 -1.55 17.49 6.16
CA PHE A 205 -0.70 17.30 7.33
C PHE A 205 -0.34 15.84 7.57
N LEU A 206 -1.27 14.91 7.34
CA LEU A 206 -0.98 13.49 7.37
C LEU A 206 0.07 13.11 6.31
N GLU A 207 -0.06 13.63 5.09
CA GLU A 207 0.93 13.40 4.04
C GLU A 207 2.29 14.02 4.38
N PHE A 208 2.35 15.23 4.98
CA PHE A 208 3.59 15.81 5.49
C PHE A 208 4.22 14.92 6.55
N TYR A 209 3.42 14.47 7.53
CA TYR A 209 3.91 13.60 8.59
C TYR A 209 4.54 12.33 8.00
N HIS A 210 3.81 11.60 7.17
CA HIS A 210 4.30 10.35 6.57
C HIS A 210 5.51 10.55 5.68
N ARG A 211 5.59 11.62 4.90
CA ARG A 211 6.69 11.82 3.94
C ARG A 211 7.90 12.59 4.49
N LEU A 212 7.75 13.35 5.54
CA LEU A 212 8.87 14.08 6.17
C LEU A 212 9.42 13.31 7.37
N GLU A 213 8.54 12.88 8.30
CA GLU A 213 8.99 12.17 9.50
C GLU A 213 9.47 10.74 9.18
N ALA A 214 8.70 9.97 8.39
CA ALA A 214 9.09 8.61 8.01
C ALA A 214 10.39 8.54 7.20
N SER A 215 10.75 9.60 6.46
CA SER A 215 12.02 9.67 5.72
C SER A 215 13.12 10.47 6.43
N ASN A 216 12.91 10.81 7.70
CA ASN A 216 13.84 11.61 8.51
C ASN A 216 14.34 12.86 7.77
N ARG A 217 13.41 13.71 7.28
CA ARG A 217 13.68 14.95 6.55
C ARG A 217 13.08 16.15 7.27
N ARG A 218 13.75 17.28 7.27
CA ARG A 218 13.24 18.50 7.84
C ARG A 218 12.81 19.47 6.75
N PRO A 219 11.59 20.03 6.81
CA PRO A 219 11.16 21.02 5.83
C PRO A 219 11.88 22.38 6.07
N LEU A 220 12.26 23.05 5.00
CA LEU A 220 12.76 24.41 5.04
C LEU A 220 11.60 25.38 5.28
N ILE A 221 11.54 25.97 6.47
CA ILE A 221 10.52 26.95 6.84
C ILE A 221 11.07 28.36 6.58
N ARG A 222 10.33 29.18 5.82
CA ARG A 222 10.66 30.55 5.46
C ARG A 222 9.73 31.55 6.16
N ASP A 223 10.20 32.78 6.29
CA ASP A 223 9.37 33.90 6.80
C ASP A 223 8.25 34.20 5.79
N LEU A 224 6.99 34.11 6.23
CA LEU A 224 5.81 34.33 5.39
C LEU A 224 5.73 35.76 4.88
N ASN A 225 6.14 36.76 5.68
CA ASN A 225 6.12 38.15 5.26
C ASN A 225 7.11 38.41 4.12
N LEU A 226 8.27 37.77 4.17
CA LEU A 226 9.24 37.82 3.07
C LEU A 226 8.68 37.10 1.82
N CYS A 227 8.10 35.91 1.99
CA CYS A 227 7.48 35.16 0.89
C CYS A 227 6.39 35.97 0.17
N LYS A 228 5.51 36.64 0.92
CA LYS A 228 4.45 37.49 0.37
C LYS A 228 5.03 38.71 -0.37
N LYS A 229 5.98 39.40 0.23
CA LYS A 229 6.63 40.57 -0.41
C LYS A 229 7.36 40.20 -1.70
N GLU A 230 7.96 39.02 -1.75
CA GLU A 230 8.60 38.51 -2.97
C GLU A 230 7.57 38.26 -4.09
N LEU A 231 6.47 37.59 -3.79
CA LEU A 231 5.37 37.34 -4.74
C LEU A 231 4.76 38.65 -5.24
N GLU A 232 4.39 39.56 -4.32
CA GLU A 232 3.82 40.87 -4.65
C GLU A 232 4.75 41.69 -5.54
N ARG A 233 6.07 41.69 -5.27
CA ARG A 233 7.05 42.37 -6.07
C ARG A 233 7.10 41.90 -7.52
N VAL A 234 7.09 40.58 -7.72
CA VAL A 234 7.13 40.00 -9.05
C VAL A 234 5.80 40.22 -9.78
N GLU A 235 4.68 40.08 -9.08
CA GLU A 235 3.35 40.36 -9.63
C GLU A 235 3.18 41.77 -10.07
N LYS A 236 3.63 42.73 -9.26
CA LYS A 236 3.63 44.16 -9.59
C LYS A 236 4.45 44.48 -10.83
N LYS A 237 5.63 43.87 -10.95
CA LYS A 237 6.52 44.02 -12.10
C LYS A 237 5.90 43.44 -13.35
N TRP A 238 5.31 42.24 -13.25
CA TRP A 238 4.62 41.56 -14.33
C TRP A 238 3.41 42.40 -14.83
N ARG A 239 2.55 42.89 -13.92
CA ARG A 239 1.41 43.74 -14.27
C ARG A 239 1.85 45.01 -15.02
N LEU A 240 2.97 45.60 -14.62
CA LEU A 240 3.52 46.76 -15.31
C LEU A 240 3.94 46.45 -16.75
N HIS A 241 4.57 45.32 -16.97
CA HIS A 241 4.95 44.88 -18.33
C HIS A 241 3.74 44.50 -19.17
N LEU A 242 2.73 43.86 -18.56
CA LEU A 242 1.48 43.50 -19.23
C LEU A 242 0.73 44.76 -19.69
N GLU A 243 0.65 45.78 -18.87
CA GLU A 243 0.00 47.03 -19.21
C GLU A 243 0.73 47.75 -20.34
N LYS A 244 2.05 47.76 -20.35
CA LYS A 244 2.84 48.24 -21.47
C LYS A 244 2.57 47.45 -22.76
N LEU A 245 2.46 46.13 -22.66
CA LEU A 245 2.13 45.32 -23.84
C LEU A 245 0.75 45.67 -24.38
N ARG A 246 -0.27 45.85 -23.53
CA ARG A 246 -1.63 46.25 -23.93
C ARG A 246 -1.59 47.60 -24.69
N GLN A 247 -0.94 48.62 -24.12
CA GLN A 247 -0.82 49.91 -24.76
C GLN A 247 -0.09 49.87 -26.08
N PHE A 248 0.94 49.00 -26.22
CA PHE A 248 1.60 48.81 -27.53
C PHE A 248 0.72 48.08 -28.54
N LEU A 249 -0.07 47.09 -28.12
CA LEU A 249 -0.99 46.30 -29.00
C LEU A 249 -2.19 47.16 -29.45
N GLU A 250 -2.58 48.16 -28.66
CA GLU A 250 -3.62 49.11 -29.09
C GLU A 250 -3.13 50.11 -30.12
N LYS A 251 -1.88 50.55 -30.01
CA LYS A 251 -1.27 51.59 -30.86
C LYS A 251 -0.55 51.03 -32.08
N THR A 252 -0.32 49.70 -32.16
CA THR A 252 0.49 49.12 -33.22
C THR A 252 -0.27 49.04 -34.55
N SER A 253 0.44 49.28 -35.65
CA SER A 253 -0.03 49.06 -37.02
C SER A 253 0.23 47.61 -37.53
N LEU A 254 0.75 46.74 -36.66
CA LEU A 254 1.08 45.35 -37.04
C LEU A 254 -0.14 44.45 -37.02
N THR A 255 -0.18 43.47 -37.92
CA THR A 255 -1.26 42.48 -37.98
C THR A 255 -1.23 41.57 -36.77
N LYS A 256 -2.34 41.46 -36.04
CA LYS A 256 -2.47 40.57 -34.88
C LYS A 256 -2.34 39.11 -35.29
N ASN A 257 -1.73 38.33 -34.42
CA ASN A 257 -1.59 36.87 -34.60
C ASN A 257 -2.71 36.17 -33.85
N GLU A 258 -3.80 35.83 -34.50
CA GLU A 258 -5.00 35.22 -33.93
C GLU A 258 -4.73 33.86 -33.23
N ARG A 259 -3.64 33.17 -33.58
CA ARG A 259 -3.20 31.93 -32.93
C ARG A 259 -2.53 32.13 -31.60
N SER A 260 -2.24 33.39 -31.22
CA SER A 260 -1.59 33.70 -29.95
C SER A 260 -2.56 33.57 -28.78
N THR A 261 -2.22 32.72 -27.80
CA THR A 261 -2.96 32.58 -26.54
C THR A 261 -2.94 33.86 -25.71
N ILE A 262 -1.95 34.73 -25.91
CA ILE A 262 -1.79 36.02 -25.26
C ILE A 262 -2.99 36.92 -25.55
N LEU A 263 -3.44 36.98 -26.80
CA LEU A 263 -4.58 37.83 -27.16
C LEU A 263 -5.89 37.41 -26.53
N LYS A 264 -6.08 36.11 -26.32
CA LYS A 264 -7.27 35.57 -25.65
C LYS A 264 -7.34 35.94 -24.16
N LYS A 265 -6.20 36.07 -23.51
CA LYS A 265 -6.07 36.36 -22.07
C LYS A 265 -5.68 37.78 -21.74
N ILE A 266 -5.47 38.65 -22.74
CA ILE A 266 -4.92 39.99 -22.59
C ILE A 266 -5.69 40.86 -21.59
N ASN A 267 -6.96 40.62 -21.39
CA ASN A 267 -7.81 41.38 -20.47
C ASN A 267 -7.75 40.89 -19.02
N SER A 268 -7.17 39.71 -18.77
CA SER A 268 -7.00 39.23 -17.40
C SER A 268 -5.85 39.95 -16.67
N ASN A 269 -6.13 40.42 -15.44
CA ASN A 269 -5.16 41.07 -14.55
C ASN A 269 -4.60 40.10 -13.50
N ARG A 270 -5.05 38.84 -13.45
CA ARG A 270 -4.57 37.84 -12.52
C ARG A 270 -3.43 37.05 -13.13
N ILE A 271 -2.26 37.06 -12.51
CA ILE A 271 -1.08 36.33 -13.02
C ILE A 271 -1.32 34.81 -13.08
N ASN A 272 -2.16 34.28 -12.19
CA ASN A 272 -2.53 32.85 -12.17
C ASN A 272 -3.25 32.39 -13.46
N ASP A 273 -4.02 33.28 -14.10
CA ASP A 273 -4.70 32.96 -15.38
C ASP A 273 -3.70 32.78 -16.53
N TRP A 274 -2.46 33.25 -16.34
CA TRP A 274 -1.40 33.23 -17.34
C TRP A 274 -0.37 32.12 -17.15
N VAL A 275 -0.45 31.36 -16.09
CA VAL A 275 0.50 30.26 -15.79
C VAL A 275 0.60 29.27 -16.94
N ASP A 276 -0.48 29.10 -17.71
CA ASP A 276 -0.56 28.23 -18.89
C ASP A 276 -0.11 28.90 -20.20
N CYS A 277 0.17 30.21 -20.17
CA CYS A 277 0.55 30.93 -21.38
C CYS A 277 2.05 30.88 -21.59
N SER A 278 2.44 30.77 -22.84
CA SER A 278 3.81 30.98 -23.28
C SER A 278 3.86 32.27 -24.09
N PHE A 279 4.71 33.19 -23.66
CA PHE A 279 4.99 34.44 -24.39
C PHE A 279 5.99 34.24 -25.52
N LYS A 280 6.42 33.00 -25.83
CA LYS A 280 7.25 32.67 -26.98
C LYS A 280 6.51 32.87 -28.30
N THR A 281 5.17 32.73 -28.27
CA THR A 281 4.34 33.01 -29.46
C THR A 281 3.88 34.48 -29.43
N ILE A 282 4.60 35.36 -30.18
CA ILE A 282 4.37 36.80 -30.20
C ILE A 282 2.96 37.12 -30.69
N PRO A 283 2.21 38.04 -30.05
CA PRO A 283 0.82 38.36 -30.40
C PRO A 283 0.64 39.10 -31.73
N VAL A 284 1.72 39.45 -32.43
CA VAL A 284 1.71 40.10 -33.73
C VAL A 284 2.53 39.31 -34.76
N LYS A 285 2.18 39.39 -36.02
CA LYS A 285 2.93 38.76 -37.11
C LYS A 285 4.21 39.55 -37.41
N LYS A 286 5.29 38.86 -37.72
CA LYS A 286 6.58 39.48 -38.08
C LYS A 286 6.41 40.24 -39.37
N PRO A 287 6.69 41.56 -39.40
CA PRO A 287 6.53 42.37 -40.62
C PRO A 287 7.67 42.09 -41.61
N SER A 288 7.36 42.19 -42.91
CA SER A 288 8.35 42.13 -44.01
C SER A 288 9.03 43.46 -44.27
N SER A 289 8.47 44.56 -43.83
CA SER A 289 8.95 45.94 -44.02
C SER A 289 9.94 46.36 -42.95
N PRO A 290 11.14 46.88 -43.31
CA PRO A 290 12.15 47.29 -42.33
C PRO A 290 11.69 48.36 -41.34
N GLY A 291 10.79 49.30 -41.74
CA GLY A 291 10.28 50.39 -40.89
C GLY A 291 9.40 49.91 -39.74
N LYS A 292 8.73 48.76 -39.89
CA LYS A 292 7.88 48.17 -38.86
C LYS A 292 8.62 47.15 -37.97
N LEU A 293 9.84 46.80 -38.29
CA LEU A 293 10.64 45.84 -37.54
C LEU A 293 10.99 46.32 -36.13
N ASN A 294 11.16 47.65 -35.95
CA ASN A 294 11.43 48.22 -34.64
C ASN A 294 10.22 48.11 -33.66
N GLU A 295 9.00 48.25 -34.17
CA GLU A 295 7.80 48.04 -33.33
C GLU A 295 7.69 46.59 -32.97
N TYR A 296 7.91 45.64 -33.88
CA TYR A 296 7.90 44.20 -33.63
C TYR A 296 8.92 43.84 -32.54
N LYS A 297 10.18 44.31 -32.66
CA LYS A 297 11.23 44.06 -31.68
C LYS A 297 10.88 44.58 -30.29
N LYS A 298 10.19 45.71 -30.15
CA LYS A 298 9.72 46.23 -28.84
C LYS A 298 8.67 45.33 -28.22
N ILE A 299 7.72 44.79 -29.01
CA ILE A 299 6.71 43.86 -28.53
C ILE A 299 7.37 42.53 -28.17
N GLU A 300 8.29 42.03 -28.98
CA GLU A 300 9.07 40.84 -28.71
C GLU A 300 9.86 40.95 -27.41
N GLN A 301 10.53 42.08 -27.16
CA GLN A 301 11.22 42.35 -25.89
C GLN A 301 10.28 42.39 -24.69
N LEU A 302 9.07 42.93 -24.83
CA LEU A 302 8.08 42.92 -23.77
C LEU A 302 7.54 41.50 -23.49
N CYS A 303 7.29 40.72 -24.52
CA CYS A 303 6.91 39.32 -24.38
C CYS A 303 8.02 38.52 -23.66
N TRP A 304 9.27 38.75 -24.02
CA TRP A 304 10.41 38.09 -23.33
C TRP A 304 10.50 38.50 -21.85
N LYS A 305 10.25 39.79 -21.52
CA LYS A 305 10.21 40.25 -20.12
C LYS A 305 9.05 39.63 -19.35
N LEU A 306 7.89 39.53 -19.97
CA LEU A 306 6.71 38.89 -19.37
C LEU A 306 6.92 37.38 -19.13
N GLU A 307 7.53 36.69 -20.10
CA GLU A 307 7.92 35.29 -19.92
C GLU A 307 8.85 35.12 -18.72
N ASN A 308 9.89 35.96 -18.66
CA ASN A 308 10.88 35.90 -17.57
C ASN A 308 10.27 36.25 -16.18
N ASP A 309 9.38 37.25 -16.13
CA ASP A 309 8.66 37.59 -14.90
C ASP A 309 7.69 36.44 -14.51
N LEU A 310 7.04 35.79 -15.46
CA LEU A 310 6.15 34.65 -15.22
C LEU A 310 6.93 33.42 -14.73
N GLU A 311 8.07 33.13 -15.32
CA GLU A 311 8.94 32.04 -14.86
C GLU A 311 9.47 32.30 -13.45
N ASN A 312 9.84 33.56 -13.14
CA ASN A 312 10.24 33.92 -11.78
C ASN A 312 9.07 33.80 -10.80
N TYR A 313 7.87 34.20 -11.22
CA TYR A 313 6.66 34.00 -10.41
C TYR A 313 6.41 32.53 -10.11
N LYS A 314 6.45 31.66 -11.11
CA LYS A 314 6.28 30.22 -10.96
C LYS A 314 7.28 29.63 -9.96
N ASN A 315 8.55 30.04 -10.04
CA ASN A 315 9.60 29.60 -9.14
C ASN A 315 9.30 30.00 -7.68
N ILE A 316 9.02 31.27 -7.43
CA ILE A 316 8.72 31.75 -6.08
C ILE A 316 7.43 31.15 -5.56
N PHE A 317 6.40 31.06 -6.39
CA PHE A 317 5.12 30.47 -6.03
C PHE A 317 5.27 28.99 -5.63
N ALA A 318 5.96 28.18 -6.43
CA ALA A 318 6.17 26.77 -6.13
C ALA A 318 6.86 26.52 -4.78
N ARG A 319 7.83 27.38 -4.42
CA ARG A 319 8.60 27.27 -3.17
C ARG A 319 7.85 27.81 -1.95
N ASN A 320 6.95 28.78 -2.17
CA ASN A 320 6.27 29.47 -1.08
C ASN A 320 4.86 28.96 -0.81
N TYR A 321 4.26 28.19 -1.73
CA TYR A 321 2.88 27.71 -1.61
C TYR A 321 2.60 26.97 -0.30
N PHE A 322 3.50 26.08 0.10
CA PHE A 322 3.33 25.29 1.32
C PHE A 322 3.87 25.94 2.59
N GLN A 323 4.44 27.16 2.52
CA GLN A 323 5.01 27.79 3.72
C GLN A 323 3.98 28.05 4.85
N PRO A 324 2.74 28.53 4.58
CA PRO A 324 1.72 28.61 5.63
C PRO A 324 1.38 27.24 6.22
N HIS A 325 1.26 26.21 5.36
CA HIS A 325 1.00 24.84 5.82
C HIS A 325 2.13 24.31 6.72
N LEU A 326 3.38 24.56 6.36
CA LEU A 326 4.54 24.09 7.14
C LEU A 326 4.64 24.78 8.50
N GLN A 327 4.26 26.06 8.60
CA GLN A 327 4.22 26.75 9.89
C GLN A 327 3.13 26.17 10.81
N VAL A 328 1.93 25.91 10.27
CA VAL A 328 0.87 25.26 11.03
C VAL A 328 1.25 23.82 11.38
N TYR A 329 1.89 23.12 10.45
CA TYR A 329 2.40 21.76 10.68
C TYR A 329 3.43 21.70 11.81
N HIS A 330 4.32 22.66 11.91
CA HIS A 330 5.27 22.75 13.02
C HIS A 330 4.56 22.90 14.37
N GLN A 331 3.56 23.78 14.45
CA GLN A 331 2.74 23.91 15.67
C GLN A 331 1.94 22.64 15.98
N LEU A 332 1.46 21.94 14.93
CA LEU A 332 0.79 20.65 15.08
C LEU A 332 1.73 19.60 15.67
N LEU A 333 3.00 19.54 15.21
CA LEU A 333 4.01 18.62 15.75
C LEU A 333 4.27 18.86 17.24
N GLU A 334 4.34 20.12 17.69
CA GLU A 334 4.48 20.43 19.11
C GLU A 334 3.30 19.89 19.94
N LEU A 335 2.07 20.07 19.45
CA LEU A 335 0.88 19.53 20.08
C LEU A 335 0.82 18.01 20.05
N LEU A 336 1.30 17.42 18.98
CA LEU A 336 1.39 15.98 18.81
C LEU A 336 2.36 15.37 19.81
N HIS A 337 3.57 15.92 19.94
CA HIS A 337 4.55 15.48 20.94
C HIS A 337 4.03 15.61 22.37
N SER A 338 3.31 16.71 22.67
CA SER A 338 2.65 16.88 23.97
C SER A 338 1.61 15.78 24.20
N ALA A 339 0.78 15.49 23.21
CA ALA A 339 -0.25 14.46 23.31
C ALA A 339 0.34 13.04 23.43
N GLN A 340 1.42 12.74 22.72
CA GLN A 340 2.17 11.49 22.85
C GLN A 340 2.72 11.32 24.28
N LYS A 341 3.38 12.35 24.80
CA LYS A 341 3.94 12.34 26.15
C LYS A 341 2.86 12.21 27.24
N GLU A 342 1.73 12.94 27.09
CA GLU A 342 0.59 12.85 27.98
C GLU A 342 -0.01 11.43 28.05
N ARG A 343 0.06 10.67 26.95
CA ARG A 343 -0.53 9.35 26.80
C ARG A 343 0.48 8.20 26.94
N GLY A 344 1.78 8.49 27.03
CA GLY A 344 2.83 7.47 27.00
C GLY A 344 2.91 6.70 25.69
N LEU A 345 2.57 7.34 24.57
CA LEU A 345 2.56 6.72 23.24
C LEU A 345 3.77 7.17 22.42
N ILE A 346 4.30 6.27 21.60
CA ILE A 346 5.35 6.56 20.62
C ILE A 346 4.94 5.94 19.28
N PHE A 347 5.10 6.68 18.20
CA PHE A 347 4.86 6.15 16.86
C PHE A 347 6.09 5.41 16.33
N LEU A 348 5.84 4.46 15.46
CA LEU A 348 6.92 3.67 14.86
C LEU A 348 7.90 4.55 14.07
N GLU A 349 7.41 5.55 13.35
CA GLU A 349 8.21 6.52 12.61
C GLU A 349 9.12 7.35 13.54
N ASP A 350 8.61 7.75 14.71
CA ASP A 350 9.39 8.51 15.70
C ASP A 350 10.53 7.66 16.29
N ILE A 351 10.32 6.36 16.44
CA ILE A 351 11.36 5.41 16.88
C ILE A 351 12.54 5.45 15.92
N GLN A 352 12.27 5.37 14.62
CA GLN A 352 13.32 5.36 13.60
C GLN A 352 14.16 6.63 13.65
N LYS A 353 13.52 7.78 13.83
CA LYS A 353 14.18 9.08 13.90
C LYS A 353 15.01 9.27 15.17
N GLN A 354 14.41 9.02 16.34
CA GLN A 354 15.11 9.17 17.60
C GLN A 354 16.29 8.21 17.74
N LEU A 355 16.13 6.99 17.20
CA LEU A 355 17.21 6.01 17.17
C LEU A 355 18.33 6.44 16.23
N SER A 356 18.03 7.04 15.08
CA SER A 356 19.04 7.57 14.16
C SER A 356 19.87 8.68 14.83
N ASP A 357 19.19 9.62 15.50
CA ASP A 357 19.87 10.70 16.21
C ASP A 357 20.78 10.17 17.34
N TYR A 358 20.37 9.08 18.00
CA TYR A 358 21.13 8.44 19.08
C TYR A 358 22.34 7.65 18.54
N LEU A 359 22.15 6.87 17.49
CA LEU A 359 23.21 6.07 16.86
C LEU A 359 24.33 6.94 16.26
N ASP A 360 23.99 8.12 15.77
CA ASP A 360 24.97 9.10 15.26
C ASP A 360 25.97 9.59 16.34
N LEU A 361 25.64 9.39 17.62
CA LEU A 361 26.56 9.69 18.73
C LEU A 361 27.65 8.61 18.96
N GLY A 362 27.63 7.50 18.19
CA GLY A 362 28.61 6.41 18.29
C GLY A 362 28.39 5.47 19.48
N VAL A 363 27.16 5.36 19.98
CA VAL A 363 26.75 4.62 21.20
C VAL A 363 26.43 3.14 20.98
N VAL A 364 26.89 2.54 19.89
CA VAL A 364 26.60 1.12 19.54
C VAL A 364 26.95 0.13 20.64
N PRO A 365 28.12 0.24 21.33
CA PRO A 365 28.43 -0.67 22.43
C PRO A 365 27.42 -0.60 23.58
N ASP A 366 26.89 0.60 23.88
CA ASP A 366 25.92 0.81 24.97
C ASP A 366 24.57 0.17 24.61
N ILE A 367 24.19 0.23 23.33
CA ILE A 367 22.98 -0.46 22.85
C ILE A 367 23.08 -1.97 23.07
N TYR A 368 24.20 -2.60 22.71
CA TYR A 368 24.38 -4.04 22.97
C TYR A 368 24.43 -4.38 24.45
N PHE A 369 24.97 -3.49 25.27
CA PHE A 369 24.91 -3.66 26.74
C PHE A 369 23.45 -3.64 27.23
N CYS A 370 22.63 -2.70 26.74
CA CYS A 370 21.22 -2.60 27.07
C CYS A 370 20.40 -3.79 26.55
N LEU A 371 20.71 -4.31 25.36
CA LEU A 371 20.11 -5.52 24.80
C LEU A 371 20.52 -6.81 25.53
N GLY A 372 21.57 -6.77 26.34
CA GLY A 372 22.11 -7.92 27.07
C GLY A 372 22.89 -8.91 26.21
N SER A 373 23.05 -8.67 24.91
CA SER A 373 23.79 -9.52 23.98
C SER A 373 24.29 -8.75 22.76
N THR A 374 25.46 -9.14 22.24
CA THR A 374 26.00 -8.61 21.01
C THR A 374 25.56 -9.49 19.83
N ILE A 375 25.02 -8.89 18.80
CA ILE A 375 24.65 -9.57 17.56
C ILE A 375 25.86 -9.54 16.63
N TYR A 376 26.31 -10.72 16.18
CA TYR A 376 27.47 -10.86 15.29
C TYR A 376 27.07 -11.19 13.86
N HIS A 377 25.97 -11.90 13.67
CA HIS A 377 25.56 -12.39 12.36
C HIS A 377 24.18 -11.83 11.98
N TYR A 378 24.16 -11.02 10.93
CA TYR A 378 22.96 -10.39 10.38
C TYR A 378 22.56 -11.08 9.09
N LEU A 379 21.29 -11.53 9.03
CA LEU A 379 20.68 -12.10 7.83
C LEU A 379 19.46 -11.28 7.47
N ILE A 380 19.38 -10.69 6.29
CA ILE A 380 18.30 -9.78 5.89
C ILE A 380 17.62 -10.31 4.64
N ASP A 381 16.32 -10.61 4.73
CA ASP A 381 15.46 -10.99 3.57
C ASP A 381 14.75 -9.77 3.01
N GLU A 382 14.40 -9.83 1.72
CA GLU A 382 13.65 -8.79 0.97
C GLU A 382 14.27 -7.38 1.14
N PHE A 383 15.60 -7.29 1.09
CA PHE A 383 16.36 -6.06 1.41
C PHE A 383 15.96 -4.86 0.52
N GLN A 384 15.46 -5.09 -0.70
CA GLN A 384 14.99 -4.03 -1.59
C GLN A 384 13.79 -3.26 -1.04
N ASP A 385 13.13 -3.75 0.02
CA ASP A 385 11.99 -3.09 0.66
C ASP A 385 12.40 -2.26 1.89
N THR A 386 13.69 -2.19 2.18
CA THR A 386 14.22 -1.41 3.31
C THR A 386 14.17 0.09 3.01
N SER A 387 13.68 0.89 3.97
CA SER A 387 13.68 2.34 3.86
C SER A 387 15.04 2.96 4.26
N PRO A 388 15.36 4.17 3.77
CA PRO A 388 16.61 4.85 4.15
C PRO A 388 16.80 5.02 5.66
N PRO A 389 15.78 5.42 6.47
CA PRO A 389 15.94 5.50 7.92
C PRO A 389 16.21 4.14 8.58
N GLN A 390 15.51 3.08 8.15
CA GLN A 390 15.76 1.73 8.65
C GLN A 390 17.19 1.29 8.37
N TRP A 391 17.69 1.58 7.16
CA TRP A 391 19.06 1.26 6.81
C TRP A 391 20.08 2.08 7.59
N GLN A 392 19.84 3.40 7.77
CA GLN A 392 20.71 4.26 8.58
C GLN A 392 20.84 3.75 10.01
N ASN A 393 19.77 3.23 10.59
CA ASN A 393 19.78 2.65 11.94
C ASN A 393 20.47 1.28 12.03
N LEU A 394 20.31 0.44 10.99
CA LEU A 394 20.95 -0.88 10.95
C LEU A 394 22.45 -0.80 10.66
N LYS A 395 22.84 0.11 9.79
CA LYS A 395 24.22 0.20 9.28
C LYS A 395 25.30 0.28 10.36
N PRO A 396 25.19 1.15 11.40
CA PRO A 396 26.18 1.22 12.47
C PRO A 396 26.29 -0.09 13.27
N LEU A 397 25.16 -0.76 13.53
CA LEU A 397 25.14 -2.04 14.26
C LEU A 397 25.84 -3.14 13.45
N ILE A 398 25.54 -3.21 12.16
CA ILE A 398 26.18 -4.16 11.22
C ILE A 398 27.68 -3.88 11.09
N GLU A 399 28.07 -2.62 10.95
CA GLU A 399 29.48 -2.22 10.84
C GLU A 399 30.27 -2.61 12.09
N ASN A 400 29.70 -2.41 13.27
CA ASN A 400 30.29 -2.86 14.51
C ASN A 400 30.46 -4.39 14.54
N ALA A 401 29.42 -5.15 14.15
CA ALA A 401 29.49 -6.62 14.08
C ALA A 401 30.57 -7.09 13.10
N LEU A 402 30.65 -6.51 11.91
CA LEU A 402 31.68 -6.85 10.91
C LEU A 402 33.08 -6.52 11.41
N SER A 403 33.28 -5.41 12.12
CA SER A 403 34.59 -5.04 12.70
C SER A 403 35.05 -6.03 13.75
N GLN A 404 34.12 -6.73 14.42
CA GLN A 404 34.41 -7.75 15.43
C GLN A 404 34.46 -9.18 14.86
N GLY A 405 34.51 -9.33 13.53
CA GLY A 405 34.58 -10.64 12.89
C GLY A 405 33.21 -11.34 12.73
N GLY A 406 32.15 -10.58 12.69
CA GLY A 406 30.81 -11.06 12.36
C GLY A 406 30.57 -11.23 10.87
N SER A 407 29.30 -11.41 10.47
CA SER A 407 28.90 -11.55 9.07
C SER A 407 27.60 -10.86 8.73
N LEU A 408 27.49 -10.47 7.45
CA LEU A 408 26.29 -9.92 6.85
C LEU A 408 25.88 -10.76 5.64
N PHE A 409 24.64 -11.25 5.65
CA PHE A 409 24.04 -11.98 4.54
C PHE A 409 22.73 -11.30 4.11
N ILE A 410 22.76 -10.66 2.96
CA ILE A 410 21.63 -9.94 2.39
C ILE A 410 21.05 -10.70 1.23
N VAL A 411 19.72 -10.84 1.18
CA VAL A 411 18.99 -11.43 0.06
C VAL A 411 17.93 -10.46 -0.45
N GLY A 412 17.85 -10.29 -1.76
CA GLY A 412 16.86 -9.40 -2.33
C GLY A 412 16.77 -9.46 -3.85
N ASP A 413 15.78 -8.72 -4.38
CA ASP A 413 15.51 -8.57 -5.81
C ASP A 413 14.96 -7.18 -6.11
N THR A 414 15.75 -6.32 -6.74
CA THR A 414 15.35 -4.96 -7.12
C THR A 414 14.09 -4.92 -7.99
N LYS A 415 13.85 -5.98 -8.77
CA LYS A 415 12.65 -6.14 -9.61
C LYS A 415 11.36 -6.42 -8.81
N GLN A 416 11.49 -6.78 -7.52
CA GLN A 416 10.36 -6.99 -6.61
C GLN A 416 10.14 -5.84 -5.64
N ALA A 417 10.82 -4.72 -5.79
CA ALA A 417 10.61 -3.51 -5.01
C ALA A 417 9.28 -2.85 -5.42
N ILE A 418 8.23 -3.04 -4.65
CA ILE A 418 6.87 -2.51 -4.90
C ILE A 418 6.31 -1.70 -3.73
N TYR A 419 7.10 -1.46 -2.68
CA TYR A 419 6.71 -0.70 -1.49
C TYR A 419 7.27 0.73 -1.48
N GLY A 420 7.51 1.31 -2.66
CA GLY A 420 7.95 2.70 -2.78
C GLY A 420 7.00 3.72 -2.13
N PHE A 421 5.70 3.40 -2.03
CA PHE A 421 4.71 4.20 -1.31
C PHE A 421 4.88 4.17 0.23
N ARG A 422 5.64 3.20 0.76
CA ARG A 422 6.10 3.11 2.16
C ARG A 422 7.54 3.60 2.34
N GLU A 423 8.01 4.46 1.46
CA GLU A 423 9.37 5.02 1.44
C GLU A 423 10.50 3.97 1.34
N ALA A 424 10.19 2.74 0.89
CA ALA A 424 11.22 1.75 0.57
C ALA A 424 12.07 2.23 -0.62
N ASP A 425 13.40 2.08 -0.52
CA ASP A 425 14.32 2.51 -1.56
C ASP A 425 15.24 1.38 -2.04
N TYR A 426 14.89 0.78 -3.16
CA TYR A 426 15.69 -0.27 -3.81
C TYR A 426 17.10 0.20 -4.20
N GLN A 427 17.33 1.52 -4.28
CA GLN A 427 18.62 2.09 -4.65
C GLN A 427 19.71 1.71 -3.63
N ILE A 428 19.35 1.54 -2.35
CA ILE A 428 20.25 1.10 -1.29
C ILE A 428 20.90 -0.25 -1.69
N MET A 429 20.07 -1.19 -2.14
CA MET A 429 20.57 -2.50 -2.61
C MET A 429 21.36 -2.38 -3.92
N ALA A 430 20.89 -1.56 -4.85
CA ALA A 430 21.57 -1.33 -6.13
C ALA A 430 22.97 -0.74 -5.93
N ASP A 431 23.14 0.17 -4.97
CA ASP A 431 24.45 0.78 -4.64
C ASP A 431 25.48 -0.25 -4.14
N PHE A 432 25.05 -1.27 -3.40
CA PHE A 432 25.93 -2.38 -3.03
C PHE A 432 26.27 -3.28 -4.22
N ILE A 433 25.29 -3.59 -5.06
CA ILE A 433 25.49 -4.42 -6.27
C ILE A 433 26.49 -3.74 -7.23
N GLU A 434 26.40 -2.44 -7.39
CA GLU A 434 27.26 -1.64 -8.27
C GLU A 434 28.60 -1.22 -7.60
N GLY A 435 28.81 -1.59 -6.34
CA GLY A 435 30.04 -1.28 -5.59
C GLY A 435 30.17 0.20 -5.18
N ARG A 436 29.09 0.98 -5.27
CA ARG A 436 29.07 2.39 -4.82
C ARG A 436 29.04 2.53 -3.30
N GLN A 437 28.53 1.51 -2.61
CA GLN A 437 28.60 1.40 -1.16
C GLN A 437 29.37 0.16 -0.75
N ASN A 438 30.21 0.28 0.29
CA ASN A 438 30.95 -0.81 0.89
C ASN A 438 31.13 -0.53 2.38
N PHE A 439 31.34 -1.57 3.17
CA PHE A 439 31.80 -1.45 4.55
C PHE A 439 33.34 -1.38 4.59
N PRO A 440 33.92 -0.57 5.49
CA PRO A 440 35.36 -0.47 5.62
C PRO A 440 36.04 -1.82 5.95
N SER A 441 35.33 -2.66 6.73
CA SER A 441 35.86 -3.91 7.28
C SER A 441 35.86 -5.08 6.28
N VAL A 442 35.00 -5.04 5.23
CA VAL A 442 34.80 -6.18 4.35
C VAL A 442 34.29 -5.74 2.97
N ARG A 443 34.72 -6.43 1.93
CA ARG A 443 34.20 -6.24 0.58
C ARG A 443 32.91 -7.02 0.38
N THR A 444 31.98 -6.42 -0.35
CA THR A 444 30.74 -7.08 -0.74
C THR A 444 31.02 -8.18 -1.78
N GLU A 445 30.63 -9.40 -1.47
CA GLU A 445 30.60 -10.49 -2.45
C GLU A 445 29.19 -10.63 -3.01
N VAL A 446 29.01 -10.27 -4.28
CA VAL A 446 27.72 -10.38 -4.97
C VAL A 446 27.59 -11.74 -5.62
N ARG A 447 26.57 -12.51 -5.25
CA ARG A 447 26.23 -13.81 -5.84
C ARG A 447 24.82 -13.74 -6.45
N GLU A 448 24.52 -14.61 -7.41
CA GLU A 448 23.22 -14.61 -8.10
C GLU A 448 22.62 -16.00 -8.16
N LEU A 449 21.29 -16.07 -7.86
CA LEU A 449 20.48 -17.27 -8.05
C LEU A 449 19.80 -17.20 -9.40
N GLN A 450 20.20 -18.06 -10.34
CA GLN A 450 19.66 -18.05 -11.71
C GLN A 450 18.52 -19.02 -11.93
N ILE A 451 18.42 -20.10 -11.13
CA ILE A 451 17.46 -21.19 -11.35
C ILE A 451 16.15 -20.88 -10.64
N ASN A 452 15.06 -20.75 -11.41
CA ASN A 452 13.71 -20.62 -10.90
C ASN A 452 13.10 -22.00 -10.61
N ARG A 453 12.65 -22.18 -9.37
CA ARG A 453 12.03 -23.43 -8.90
C ARG A 453 10.52 -23.29 -8.67
N ARG A 454 9.94 -22.13 -9.01
CA ARG A 454 8.53 -21.84 -8.81
C ARG A 454 7.72 -22.07 -10.07
N SER A 455 8.11 -21.41 -11.14
CA SER A 455 7.32 -21.31 -12.38
C SER A 455 7.84 -22.25 -13.46
N LYS A 456 6.94 -22.75 -14.28
CA LYS A 456 7.24 -23.61 -15.43
C LYS A 456 7.90 -22.82 -16.56
N LYS A 457 8.62 -23.53 -17.44
CA LYS A 457 9.47 -23.01 -18.52
C LYS A 457 8.78 -21.96 -19.41
N LYS A 458 7.60 -22.28 -19.96
CA LYS A 458 6.86 -21.36 -20.87
C LYS A 458 6.50 -20.02 -20.22
N LEU A 459 6.18 -20.04 -18.91
CA LEU A 459 5.91 -18.81 -18.17
C LEU A 459 7.17 -17.95 -18.01
N LEU A 460 8.32 -18.59 -17.75
CA LEU A 460 9.59 -17.88 -17.63
C LEU A 460 10.05 -17.30 -18.96
N GLU A 461 9.90 -18.04 -20.05
CA GLU A 461 10.18 -17.58 -21.41
C GLU A 461 9.33 -16.36 -21.77
N PHE A 462 8.02 -16.42 -21.48
CA PHE A 462 7.11 -15.32 -21.68
C PHE A 462 7.54 -14.06 -20.92
N ILE A 463 7.84 -14.17 -19.61
CA ILE A 463 8.28 -13.04 -18.80
C ILE A 463 9.62 -12.49 -19.29
N SER A 464 10.56 -13.37 -19.68
CA SER A 464 11.88 -12.98 -20.22
C SER A 464 11.80 -12.30 -21.59
N GLN A 465 10.71 -12.47 -22.33
CA GLN A 465 10.48 -11.81 -23.61
C GLN A 465 9.75 -10.47 -23.44
N ILE A 466 8.73 -10.42 -22.58
CA ILE A 466 7.87 -9.25 -22.42
C ILE A 466 8.64 -8.04 -21.89
N PHE A 467 9.40 -8.21 -20.82
CA PHE A 467 10.06 -7.06 -20.19
C PHE A 467 11.21 -6.51 -21.06
N PRO A 468 12.21 -7.28 -21.47
CA PRO A 468 13.24 -6.75 -22.35
C PRO A 468 12.66 -6.22 -23.68
N GLY A 469 11.77 -6.97 -24.33
CA GLY A 469 11.15 -6.57 -25.59
C GLY A 469 10.32 -5.30 -25.48
N GLY A 470 9.49 -5.19 -24.45
CA GLY A 470 8.67 -4.00 -24.21
C GLY A 470 9.48 -2.76 -23.85
N ILE A 471 10.55 -2.92 -23.06
CA ILE A 471 11.43 -1.83 -22.64
C ILE A 471 12.23 -1.30 -23.84
N GLU A 472 12.83 -2.18 -24.63
CA GLU A 472 13.63 -1.78 -25.80
C GLU A 472 12.78 -1.18 -26.95
N ALA A 473 11.52 -1.59 -27.08
CA ALA A 473 10.62 -1.04 -28.07
C ALA A 473 10.10 0.38 -27.76
N ILE A 474 10.39 0.91 -26.54
CA ILE A 474 10.05 2.29 -26.19
C ILE A 474 11.03 3.24 -26.90
N PRO A 475 10.54 4.22 -27.71
CA PRO A 475 11.41 5.19 -28.35
C PRO A 475 12.22 5.99 -27.33
N ASP A 476 13.46 6.27 -27.64
CA ASP A 476 14.25 7.25 -26.91
C ASP A 476 13.70 8.65 -27.27
N ASP A 477 12.78 9.16 -26.45
CA ASP A 477 12.34 10.55 -26.53
C ASP A 477 13.51 11.45 -26.10
N GLU A 478 14.24 12.01 -27.07
CA GLU A 478 15.27 13.01 -26.82
C GLU A 478 14.68 14.13 -25.97
N GLY A 479 15.07 14.19 -24.69
CA GLY A 479 14.68 15.23 -23.76
C GLY A 479 13.64 14.85 -22.69
N LYS A 480 13.13 13.62 -22.65
CA LYS A 480 12.33 13.11 -21.51
C LYS A 480 13.14 12.11 -20.71
N LEU A 481 13.76 12.59 -19.64
CA LEU A 481 14.62 11.80 -18.72
C LEU A 481 13.88 10.66 -17.98
N SER A 482 12.58 10.70 -17.90
CA SER A 482 11.77 9.71 -17.15
C SER A 482 10.98 8.81 -18.10
N SER A 483 11.68 8.04 -18.94
CA SER A 483 11.01 7.03 -19.77
C SER A 483 10.85 5.69 -19.05
N PHE A 484 9.88 4.88 -19.45
CA PHE A 484 9.79 3.49 -19.01
C PHE A 484 11.06 2.69 -19.36
N LYS A 485 11.79 3.10 -20.39
CA LYS A 485 13.10 2.54 -20.74
C LYS A 485 14.11 2.76 -19.61
N ALA A 486 14.27 4.00 -19.14
CA ALA A 486 15.13 4.32 -18.01
C ALA A 486 14.69 3.58 -16.73
N ALA A 487 13.38 3.46 -16.50
CA ALA A 487 12.84 2.70 -15.36
C ALA A 487 13.18 1.21 -15.46
N GLY A 488 13.07 0.60 -16.63
CA GLY A 488 13.44 -0.79 -16.89
C GLY A 488 14.91 -1.06 -16.65
N HIS A 489 15.79 -0.15 -17.08
CA HIS A 489 17.23 -0.26 -16.79
C HIS A 489 17.53 -0.17 -15.29
N LYS A 490 16.90 0.77 -14.58
CA LYS A 490 17.09 0.91 -13.12
C LYS A 490 16.56 -0.27 -12.31
N SER A 491 15.45 -0.88 -12.70
CA SER A 491 14.90 -2.06 -12.04
C SER A 491 15.70 -3.34 -12.36
N GLY A 492 16.43 -3.37 -13.48
CA GLY A 492 17.12 -4.54 -14.01
C GLY A 492 16.22 -5.49 -14.82
N LEU A 493 15.04 -5.01 -15.26
CA LEU A 493 14.10 -5.77 -16.07
C LEU A 493 14.48 -5.80 -17.56
N ASN A 494 15.31 -4.87 -18.03
CA ASN A 494 15.80 -4.84 -19.40
C ASN A 494 16.68 -6.04 -19.78
N ASN A 495 17.40 -6.63 -18.80
CA ASN A 495 18.27 -7.79 -18.99
C ASN A 495 17.77 -9.01 -18.17
N PHE A 496 16.45 -9.09 -17.95
CA PHE A 496 15.92 -10.17 -17.16
C PHE A 496 16.04 -11.51 -17.89
N THR A 497 16.76 -12.45 -17.26
CA THR A 497 16.85 -13.86 -17.69
C THR A 497 16.65 -14.75 -16.46
N CYS A 498 15.98 -15.90 -16.66
CA CYS A 498 15.74 -16.84 -15.59
C CYS A 498 15.67 -18.26 -16.16
N LEU A 499 16.42 -19.18 -15.60
CA LEU A 499 16.47 -20.56 -16.06
C LEU A 499 15.45 -21.43 -15.31
N PRO A 500 14.72 -22.31 -15.97
CA PRO A 500 13.85 -23.27 -15.30
C PRO A 500 14.67 -24.35 -14.56
N ALA A 501 14.12 -24.85 -13.44
CA ALA A 501 14.78 -25.91 -12.67
C ALA A 501 14.76 -27.28 -13.37
N GLU A 502 13.69 -27.57 -14.08
CA GLU A 502 13.46 -28.84 -14.79
C GLU A 502 12.74 -28.56 -16.11
N GLU A 503 13.12 -29.26 -17.14
CA GLU A 503 12.43 -29.33 -18.43
C GLU A 503 11.75 -30.68 -18.56
N SER A 504 10.44 -30.68 -18.83
CA SER A 504 9.73 -31.90 -19.20
C SER A 504 9.83 -32.11 -20.71
N SER A 505 9.96 -33.37 -21.10
CA SER A 505 9.87 -33.78 -22.50
C SER A 505 8.46 -33.61 -23.08
N GLU A 506 7.42 -33.55 -22.20
CA GLU A 506 6.05 -33.31 -22.60
C GLU A 506 5.78 -31.79 -22.61
N GLU A 507 5.34 -31.28 -23.76
CA GLU A 507 5.05 -29.84 -23.95
C GLU A 507 3.96 -29.33 -23.01
N SER A 508 2.99 -30.18 -22.66
CA SER A 508 1.90 -29.90 -21.74
C SER A 508 2.36 -29.64 -20.29
N GLU A 509 3.50 -30.21 -19.87
CA GLU A 509 4.04 -30.04 -18.53
C GLU A 509 4.90 -28.79 -18.36
N ASN A 510 5.24 -28.10 -19.46
CA ASN A 510 6.12 -26.91 -19.43
C ASN A 510 5.41 -25.59 -19.09
N GLY A 511 4.12 -25.65 -18.74
CA GLY A 511 3.30 -24.50 -18.35
C GLY A 511 2.46 -23.93 -19.48
N TYR A 512 1.52 -23.04 -19.13
CA TYR A 512 0.58 -22.44 -20.08
C TYR A 512 0.34 -20.96 -19.74
N PHE A 513 0.21 -20.13 -20.76
CA PHE A 513 -0.33 -18.78 -20.59
C PHE A 513 -1.34 -18.44 -21.68
N GLU A 514 -2.31 -17.65 -21.31
CA GLU A 514 -3.33 -17.09 -22.19
C GLU A 514 -3.54 -15.62 -21.87
N ILE A 515 -3.57 -14.77 -22.90
CA ILE A 515 -3.69 -13.33 -22.74
C ILE A 515 -4.77 -12.84 -23.68
N GLU A 516 -5.71 -12.11 -23.16
CA GLU A 516 -6.78 -11.48 -23.94
C GLU A 516 -6.95 -10.04 -23.46
N LEU A 517 -6.62 -9.10 -24.35
CA LEU A 517 -6.73 -7.67 -24.07
C LEU A 517 -7.96 -7.14 -24.83
N LEU A 518 -8.99 -6.78 -24.07
CA LEU A 518 -10.30 -6.37 -24.56
C LEU A 518 -10.30 -4.86 -24.82
N GLY A 519 -10.71 -4.46 -26.01
CA GLY A 519 -10.93 -3.06 -26.38
C GLY A 519 -12.20 -2.48 -25.77
N PRO A 520 -12.45 -1.18 -25.95
CA PRO A 520 -13.71 -0.56 -25.49
C PRO A 520 -14.89 -1.20 -26.21
N PRO A 521 -16.04 -1.40 -25.53
CA PRO A 521 -17.23 -1.94 -26.16
C PRO A 521 -17.58 -1.15 -27.43
N GLN A 522 -17.68 -1.85 -28.54
CA GLN A 522 -18.10 -1.25 -29.79
C GLN A 522 -19.60 -0.98 -29.67
N LYS A 523 -20.01 0.31 -29.71
CA LYS A 523 -21.41 0.63 -29.94
C LYS A 523 -21.75 0.10 -31.32
N GLU A 524 -22.58 -0.92 -31.41
CA GLU A 524 -23.18 -1.33 -32.65
C GLU A 524 -23.87 -0.12 -33.25
N SER A 525 -23.35 0.35 -34.37
CA SER A 525 -23.99 1.39 -35.17
C SER A 525 -25.25 0.80 -35.78
N HIS A 526 -26.37 0.90 -35.08
CA HIS A 526 -27.67 0.81 -35.76
C HIS A 526 -27.73 1.97 -36.74
N SER A 527 -27.81 1.59 -38.01
CA SER A 527 -27.94 2.39 -39.18
C SER A 527 -28.82 3.63 -38.97
N GLU A 528 -28.24 4.77 -39.34
CA GLU A 528 -28.96 6.03 -39.58
C GLU A 528 -30.22 5.80 -40.45
N GLU A 529 -31.39 6.00 -39.84
CA GLU A 529 -32.59 6.50 -40.52
C GLU A 529 -33.62 6.79 -39.42
N ASN A 530 -33.61 8.02 -38.95
CA ASN A 530 -34.77 8.87 -38.66
C ASN A 530 -34.41 10.03 -37.73
N GLN A 531 -34.22 11.18 -38.37
CA GLN A 531 -34.24 12.48 -37.69
C GLN A 531 -35.67 12.78 -37.25
N ASN A 532 -35.78 13.40 -36.07
CA ASN A 532 -36.90 14.03 -35.45
C ASN A 532 -37.69 13.14 -34.48
N GLU A 533 -37.27 13.20 -33.22
CA GLU A 533 -38.24 13.30 -32.09
C GLU A 533 -37.52 13.89 -30.87
N GLU A 534 -38.19 14.77 -30.20
CA GLU A 534 -37.77 15.64 -29.13
C GLU A 534 -37.31 14.85 -27.87
N VAL A 535 -36.24 15.31 -27.28
CA VAL A 535 -35.67 14.83 -26.02
C VAL A 535 -36.68 15.07 -24.89
N SER A 536 -37.31 14.02 -24.40
CA SER A 536 -37.87 13.98 -23.06
C SER A 536 -36.96 13.20 -22.16
N SER A 537 -36.37 13.89 -21.18
CA SER A 537 -35.54 13.34 -20.13
C SER A 537 -36.32 12.33 -19.28
N SER A 538 -36.01 11.07 -19.40
CA SER A 538 -36.22 10.06 -18.34
C SER A 538 -34.90 9.38 -18.05
N GLU A 539 -34.31 9.79 -16.93
CA GLU A 539 -33.17 9.13 -16.27
C GLU A 539 -33.66 7.84 -15.60
N ASP A 540 -33.98 6.80 -16.32
CA ASP A 540 -34.20 5.48 -15.72
C ASP A 540 -34.27 4.43 -16.83
N GLU A 541 -33.11 4.06 -17.37
CA GLU A 541 -32.84 2.76 -18.01
C GLU A 541 -31.37 2.76 -18.47
N ILE A 542 -30.43 2.76 -17.48
CA ILE A 542 -29.08 2.31 -17.75
C ILE A 542 -29.16 0.78 -17.73
N GLU A 543 -29.43 0.18 -18.89
CA GLU A 543 -29.09 -1.23 -19.12
C GLU A 543 -27.64 -1.40 -18.72
N ALA A 544 -27.38 -2.26 -17.75
CA ALA A 544 -26.05 -2.59 -17.28
C ALA A 544 -25.28 -3.19 -18.47
N GLU A 545 -24.44 -2.38 -19.13
CA GLU A 545 -23.52 -2.84 -20.15
C GLU A 545 -22.74 -4.03 -19.53
N GLU A 546 -22.96 -5.24 -20.04
CA GLU A 546 -22.22 -6.42 -19.61
C GLU A 546 -20.72 -6.15 -19.74
N GLN A 547 -20.02 -6.12 -18.62
CA GLN A 547 -18.58 -5.90 -18.58
C GLN A 547 -17.87 -7.10 -19.23
N PRO A 548 -17.18 -6.92 -20.36
CA PRO A 548 -16.62 -8.05 -21.12
C PRO A 548 -15.59 -8.86 -20.31
N GLU A 549 -14.86 -8.18 -19.41
CA GLU A 549 -13.91 -8.85 -18.51
C GLU A 549 -14.60 -9.77 -17.49
N LYS A 550 -15.81 -9.43 -17.04
CA LYS A 550 -16.62 -10.28 -16.14
C LYS A 550 -16.95 -11.60 -16.81
N LYS A 551 -17.50 -11.53 -18.03
CA LYS A 551 -17.85 -12.72 -18.80
C LYS A 551 -16.66 -13.62 -19.05
N LYS A 552 -15.54 -13.01 -19.48
CA LYS A 552 -14.31 -13.75 -19.73
C LYS A 552 -13.73 -14.39 -18.48
N LEU A 553 -13.75 -13.70 -17.34
CA LEU A 553 -13.32 -14.26 -16.06
C LEU A 553 -14.13 -15.49 -15.67
N GLN A 554 -15.46 -15.41 -15.81
CA GLN A 554 -16.36 -16.52 -15.51
C GLN A 554 -16.12 -17.73 -16.42
N GLU A 555 -15.91 -17.50 -17.74
CA GLU A 555 -15.56 -18.55 -18.71
C GLU A 555 -14.25 -19.26 -18.33
N VAL A 556 -13.20 -18.49 -18.00
CA VAL A 556 -11.89 -19.05 -17.62
C VAL A 556 -11.99 -19.88 -16.35
N ILE A 557 -12.72 -19.39 -15.33
CA ILE A 557 -12.87 -20.13 -14.08
C ILE A 557 -13.65 -21.44 -14.31
N GLN A 558 -14.77 -21.40 -15.04
CA GLN A 558 -15.57 -22.56 -15.34
C GLN A 558 -14.74 -23.63 -16.10
N GLU A 559 -14.00 -23.19 -17.10
CA GLU A 559 -13.11 -24.09 -17.85
C GLU A 559 -12.06 -24.74 -16.93
N LEU A 560 -11.45 -24.00 -16.01
CA LEU A 560 -10.46 -24.54 -15.08
C LEU A 560 -11.07 -25.58 -14.15
N ILE A 561 -12.29 -25.36 -13.68
CA ILE A 561 -13.03 -26.34 -12.84
C ILE A 561 -13.38 -27.57 -13.65
N ASP A 562 -13.85 -27.43 -14.88
CA ASP A 562 -14.18 -28.54 -15.78
C ASP A 562 -12.94 -29.40 -16.09
N ARG A 563 -11.75 -28.81 -16.13
CA ARG A 563 -10.45 -29.46 -16.25
C ARG A 563 -9.99 -30.15 -14.95
N GLY A 564 -10.67 -29.93 -13.81
CA GLY A 564 -10.44 -30.60 -12.53
C GLY A 564 -9.53 -29.87 -11.55
N TYR A 565 -9.30 -28.56 -11.73
CA TYR A 565 -8.62 -27.72 -10.71
C TYR A 565 -9.53 -27.53 -9.51
N ASP A 566 -8.93 -27.55 -8.30
CA ASP A 566 -9.64 -27.19 -7.08
C ASP A 566 -9.68 -25.67 -6.94
N TYR A 567 -10.74 -25.12 -6.37
CA TYR A 567 -10.87 -23.67 -6.13
C TYR A 567 -9.68 -23.09 -5.36
N SER A 568 -9.10 -23.84 -4.43
CA SER A 568 -7.91 -23.41 -3.66
C SER A 568 -6.64 -23.29 -4.49
N GLU A 569 -6.61 -23.80 -5.71
CA GLU A 569 -5.47 -23.70 -6.63
C GLU A 569 -5.52 -22.44 -7.48
N LEU A 570 -6.67 -21.72 -7.48
CA LEU A 570 -6.91 -20.53 -8.28
C LEU A 570 -6.69 -19.25 -7.46
N ALA A 571 -5.98 -18.28 -8.05
CA ALA A 571 -5.85 -16.96 -7.49
C ALA A 571 -6.16 -15.88 -8.54
N ILE A 572 -6.99 -14.92 -8.17
CA ILE A 572 -7.31 -13.76 -8.99
C ILE A 572 -6.57 -12.57 -8.43
N LEU A 573 -5.78 -11.91 -9.27
CA LEU A 573 -4.96 -10.77 -8.88
C LEU A 573 -5.44 -9.50 -9.58
N THR A 574 -5.47 -8.39 -8.84
CA THR A 574 -5.80 -7.07 -9.36
C THR A 574 -5.00 -5.97 -8.66
N TYR A 575 -5.04 -4.76 -9.18
CA TYR A 575 -4.29 -3.62 -8.62
C TYR A 575 -4.97 -3.00 -7.40
N LYS A 576 -6.31 -2.82 -7.45
CA LYS A 576 -7.06 -2.01 -6.49
C LYS A 576 -7.95 -2.88 -5.59
N ASN A 577 -8.07 -2.49 -4.33
CA ASN A 577 -9.01 -3.13 -3.40
C ASN A 577 -10.47 -3.02 -3.85
N GLN A 578 -10.86 -1.90 -4.49
CA GLN A 578 -12.21 -1.74 -5.04
C GLN A 578 -12.54 -2.83 -6.06
N THR A 579 -11.62 -3.13 -6.98
CA THR A 579 -11.79 -4.20 -7.98
C THR A 579 -11.89 -5.59 -7.33
N VAL A 580 -11.24 -5.81 -6.17
CA VAL A 580 -11.41 -7.07 -5.42
C VAL A 580 -12.87 -7.24 -4.97
N VAL A 581 -13.52 -6.16 -4.54
CA VAL A 581 -14.94 -6.18 -4.13
C VAL A 581 -15.85 -6.45 -5.33
N GLU A 582 -15.58 -5.83 -6.47
CA GLU A 582 -16.30 -6.05 -7.73
C GLU A 582 -16.20 -7.52 -8.19
N ILE A 583 -14.99 -8.08 -8.21
CA ILE A 583 -14.75 -9.49 -8.54
C ILE A 583 -15.48 -10.42 -7.57
N ALA A 584 -15.47 -10.11 -6.28
CA ALA A 584 -16.20 -10.86 -5.27
C ALA A 584 -17.71 -10.90 -5.56
N SER A 585 -18.30 -9.78 -6.00
CA SER A 585 -19.68 -9.73 -6.45
C SER A 585 -19.93 -10.63 -7.67
N TRP A 586 -19.02 -10.58 -8.68
CA TRP A 586 -19.16 -11.40 -9.89
C TRP A 586 -19.11 -12.90 -9.62
N LEU A 587 -18.24 -13.36 -8.68
CA LEU A 587 -18.15 -14.76 -8.29
C LEU A 587 -19.36 -15.21 -7.47
N ASN A 588 -19.90 -14.30 -6.65
CA ASN A 588 -21.09 -14.59 -5.88
C ASN A 588 -22.33 -14.85 -6.77
N GLU A 589 -22.45 -14.11 -7.87
CA GLU A 589 -23.55 -14.31 -8.85
C GLU A 589 -23.59 -15.72 -9.44
N ILE A 590 -22.45 -16.34 -9.63
CA ILE A 590 -22.32 -17.69 -10.18
C ILE A 590 -22.07 -18.76 -9.09
N ASN A 591 -22.24 -18.40 -7.82
CA ASN A 591 -22.09 -19.28 -6.65
C ASN A 591 -20.72 -19.97 -6.55
N ILE A 592 -19.65 -19.32 -6.99
CA ILE A 592 -18.27 -19.82 -6.80
C ILE A 592 -17.77 -19.42 -5.42
N PRO A 593 -17.26 -20.35 -4.59
CA PRO A 593 -16.69 -20.02 -3.29
C PRO A 593 -15.39 -19.21 -3.47
N PHE A 594 -15.28 -18.10 -2.78
CA PHE A 594 -14.11 -17.22 -2.84
C PHE A 594 -13.70 -16.69 -1.47
N VAL A 595 -12.44 -16.32 -1.35
CA VAL A 595 -11.87 -15.61 -0.19
C VAL A 595 -11.20 -14.33 -0.68
N PRO A 596 -11.81 -13.18 -0.43
CA PRO A 596 -11.19 -11.91 -0.76
C PRO A 596 -10.24 -11.51 0.38
N PHE A 597 -8.93 -11.53 0.10
CA PHE A 597 -7.92 -11.15 1.09
C PHE A 597 -7.92 -9.67 1.49
N SER A 598 -8.61 -8.81 0.75
CA SER A 598 -8.79 -7.38 1.08
C SER A 598 -10.02 -7.11 1.96
N SER A 599 -10.97 -8.04 2.03
CA SER A 599 -12.20 -7.90 2.83
C SER A 599 -12.27 -8.88 4.01
N LEU A 600 -11.11 -9.29 4.52
CA LEU A 600 -11.02 -10.03 5.78
C LEU A 600 -11.25 -9.11 6.99
N ASP A 601 -11.38 -7.81 6.74
CA ASP A 601 -11.78 -6.84 7.73
C ASP A 601 -13.24 -7.12 8.14
N ILE A 602 -13.41 -7.46 9.40
CA ILE A 602 -14.74 -7.80 9.94
C ILE A 602 -15.72 -6.64 9.88
N ARG A 603 -15.26 -5.39 9.80
CA ARG A 603 -16.10 -4.20 9.71
C ARG A 603 -16.94 -4.17 8.43
N GLU A 604 -16.48 -4.83 7.36
CA GLU A 604 -17.22 -4.96 6.11
C GLU A 604 -18.31 -6.02 6.14
N ARG A 605 -18.35 -6.85 7.19
CA ARG A 605 -19.37 -7.87 7.36
C ARG A 605 -20.72 -7.25 7.76
N PRO A 606 -21.83 -7.62 7.08
CA PRO A 606 -23.15 -7.06 7.38
C PRO A 606 -23.54 -7.17 8.85
N LEU A 607 -23.31 -8.35 9.47
CA LEU A 607 -23.66 -8.57 10.86
C LEU A 607 -22.83 -7.72 11.84
N ILE A 608 -21.55 -7.51 11.53
CA ILE A 608 -20.68 -6.64 12.34
C ILE A 608 -21.10 -5.18 12.17
N ARG A 609 -21.45 -4.76 10.94
CA ARG A 609 -22.02 -3.41 10.70
C ARG A 609 -23.30 -3.16 11.49
N GLU A 610 -24.18 -4.15 11.57
CA GLU A 610 -25.41 -4.05 12.39
C GLU A 610 -25.06 -3.82 13.86
N ILE A 611 -24.10 -4.58 14.41
CA ILE A 611 -23.65 -4.41 15.81
C ILE A 611 -23.00 -3.02 15.98
N LEU A 612 -22.12 -2.60 15.07
CA LEU A 612 -21.48 -1.29 15.13
C LEU A 612 -22.50 -0.16 15.02
N SER A 613 -23.52 -0.29 14.14
CA SER A 613 -24.60 0.69 14.01
C SER A 613 -25.44 0.75 15.29
N PHE A 614 -25.67 -0.38 15.96
CA PHE A 614 -26.33 -0.40 17.26
C PHE A 614 -25.51 0.32 18.33
N LEU A 615 -24.20 0.10 18.37
CA LEU A 615 -23.31 0.81 19.28
C LEU A 615 -23.27 2.31 18.99
N GLN A 616 -23.32 2.74 17.74
CA GLN A 616 -23.41 4.15 17.33
C GLN A 616 -24.72 4.79 17.80
N PHE A 617 -25.83 4.08 17.65
CA PHE A 617 -27.12 4.51 18.20
C PHE A 617 -27.06 4.65 19.72
N LEU A 618 -26.46 3.71 20.44
CA LEU A 618 -26.32 3.78 21.89
C LEU A 618 -25.46 4.95 22.36
N ASP A 619 -24.43 5.36 21.59
CA ASP A 619 -23.64 6.57 21.88
C ASP A 619 -24.41 7.86 21.57
N PHE A 620 -25.17 7.87 20.47
CA PHE A 620 -25.95 9.03 20.03
C PHE A 620 -27.37 8.63 19.60
N PRO A 621 -28.32 8.57 20.52
CA PRO A 621 -29.70 8.11 20.24
C PRO A 621 -30.51 8.93 19.21
N LEU A 622 -30.01 10.12 18.86
CA LEU A 622 -30.64 10.94 17.82
C LEU A 622 -30.18 10.54 16.39
N ASP A 623 -29.32 9.54 16.28
CA ASP A 623 -28.88 8.99 14.99
C ASP A 623 -29.92 8.00 14.45
N ASP A 624 -30.91 8.55 13.78
CA ASP A 624 -32.00 7.78 13.19
C ASP A 624 -31.52 6.83 12.09
N LEU A 625 -30.40 7.18 11.39
CA LEU A 625 -29.86 6.35 10.31
C LEU A 625 -29.30 5.04 10.86
N ASN A 626 -28.36 5.13 11.82
CA ASN A 626 -27.76 3.94 12.42
C ASN A 626 -28.78 3.11 13.18
N PHE A 627 -29.76 3.76 13.82
CA PHE A 627 -30.86 3.07 14.43
C PHE A 627 -31.72 2.30 13.43
N SER A 628 -32.00 2.89 12.27
CA SER A 628 -32.74 2.23 11.19
C SER A 628 -31.96 1.04 10.62
N VAL A 629 -30.65 1.18 10.41
CA VAL A 629 -29.78 0.07 9.96
C VAL A 629 -29.88 -1.12 10.91
N PHE A 630 -29.84 -0.88 12.21
CA PHE A 630 -29.99 -1.95 13.20
C PHE A 630 -31.41 -2.56 13.21
N LEU A 631 -32.47 -1.74 13.13
CA LEU A 631 -33.87 -2.22 13.09
C LEU A 631 -34.16 -3.11 11.88
N TYR A 632 -33.53 -2.80 10.73
CA TYR A 632 -33.65 -3.62 9.51
C TYR A 632 -32.66 -4.76 9.46
N GLY A 633 -31.74 -4.83 10.43
CA GLY A 633 -30.70 -5.82 10.49
C GLY A 633 -31.22 -7.22 10.80
N GLN A 634 -30.47 -8.23 10.31
CA GLN A 634 -30.81 -9.65 10.50
C GLN A 634 -30.75 -10.08 11.96
N LEU A 635 -29.95 -9.40 12.76
CA LEU A 635 -29.74 -9.70 14.16
C LEU A 635 -31.05 -9.52 14.97
N LEU A 636 -31.68 -8.36 14.79
CA LEU A 636 -32.96 -8.08 15.45
C LEU A 636 -34.07 -8.95 14.85
N GLN A 637 -34.13 -9.06 13.53
CA GLN A 637 -35.18 -9.78 12.82
C GLN A 637 -35.29 -11.26 13.22
N LYS A 638 -34.20 -12.01 13.23
CA LYS A 638 -34.23 -13.44 13.59
C LYS A 638 -34.67 -13.70 15.01
N ASN A 639 -34.35 -12.78 15.92
CA ASN A 639 -34.80 -12.89 17.32
C ASN A 639 -36.25 -12.47 17.48
N PHE A 640 -36.66 -11.40 16.79
CA PHE A 640 -37.94 -10.78 16.92
C PHE A 640 -39.08 -11.58 16.24
N LEU A 641 -38.86 -12.08 15.01
CA LEU A 641 -39.83 -12.91 14.28
C LEU A 641 -40.15 -14.22 15.03
N ALA A 642 -39.21 -14.71 15.86
CA ALA A 642 -39.47 -15.88 16.70
C ALA A 642 -40.47 -15.60 17.85
N ASP A 643 -40.51 -14.34 18.33
CA ASP A 643 -41.33 -13.96 19.48
C ASP A 643 -42.68 -13.28 19.10
N SER A 644 -42.76 -12.66 17.93
CA SER A 644 -43.92 -11.87 17.49
C SER A 644 -44.23 -12.13 16.01
N PRO A 645 -44.90 -13.24 15.67
CA PRO A 645 -45.16 -13.64 14.29
C PRO A 645 -46.08 -12.64 13.52
N ASP A 646 -46.78 -11.79 14.20
CA ASP A 646 -47.72 -10.82 13.57
C ASP A 646 -47.03 -9.54 13.10
N LEU A 647 -45.79 -9.27 13.51
CA LEU A 647 -45.04 -8.10 13.10
C LEU A 647 -44.00 -8.48 12.05
N THR A 648 -44.33 -8.19 10.80
CA THR A 648 -43.44 -8.39 9.66
C THR A 648 -42.47 -7.21 9.50
N LEU A 649 -41.34 -7.45 8.84
CA LEU A 649 -40.39 -6.40 8.47
C LEU A 649 -41.06 -5.28 7.65
N ASP A 650 -42.00 -5.66 6.76
CA ASP A 650 -42.74 -4.71 5.92
C ASP A 650 -43.59 -3.77 6.75
N LYS A 651 -44.25 -4.25 7.79
CA LYS A 651 -44.99 -3.38 8.73
C LYS A 651 -44.11 -2.39 9.46
N LEU A 652 -42.91 -2.81 9.89
CA LEU A 652 -41.95 -1.92 10.51
C LEU A 652 -41.44 -0.86 9.52
N ARG A 653 -41.20 -1.28 8.26
CA ARG A 653 -40.75 -0.41 7.18
C ARG A 653 -41.84 0.63 6.82
N GLU A 654 -43.07 0.19 6.63
CA GLU A 654 -44.22 1.06 6.39
C GLU A 654 -44.38 2.09 7.52
N TYR A 655 -44.34 1.64 8.77
CA TYR A 655 -44.42 2.54 9.92
C TYR A 655 -43.30 3.61 9.93
N ILE A 656 -42.05 3.23 9.67
CA ILE A 656 -40.95 4.19 9.63
C ILE A 656 -41.15 5.19 8.48
N ILE A 657 -41.58 4.72 7.30
CA ILE A 657 -41.83 5.59 6.14
C ILE A 657 -42.97 6.54 6.46
N GLU A 658 -44.11 6.05 6.97
CA GLU A 658 -45.25 6.87 7.32
C GLU A 658 -44.92 7.94 8.34
N THR A 659 -44.15 7.59 9.40
CA THR A 659 -43.77 8.53 10.44
C THR A 659 -42.84 9.62 9.93
N ARG A 660 -41.98 9.32 8.90
CA ARG A 660 -41.09 10.30 8.27
C ARG A 660 -41.79 11.18 7.23
N LEU A 661 -42.81 10.68 6.59
CA LEU A 661 -43.66 11.47 5.67
C LEU A 661 -44.64 12.38 6.41
N ASN A 662 -45.06 12.03 7.64
CA ASN A 662 -46.00 12.83 8.40
C ASN A 662 -45.36 14.08 9.01
N PRO A 663 -45.84 15.31 8.69
CA PRO A 663 -45.28 16.57 9.20
C PRO A 663 -45.25 16.68 10.74
N GLN A 664 -46.15 16.00 11.46
CA GLN A 664 -46.22 16.05 12.91
C GLN A 664 -45.18 15.17 13.61
N THR A 665 -44.71 14.08 12.96
CA THR A 665 -43.81 13.10 13.56
C THR A 665 -42.41 13.10 12.94
N ARG A 666 -42.24 13.64 11.74
CA ARG A 666 -40.97 13.59 11.01
C ARG A 666 -39.76 14.15 11.75
N ASN A 667 -39.94 15.13 12.65
CA ASN A 667 -38.87 15.76 13.42
C ASN A 667 -38.67 15.10 14.80
N ARG A 668 -39.50 14.13 15.18
CA ARG A 668 -39.30 13.38 16.45
C ARG A 668 -38.22 12.31 16.24
N PRO A 669 -37.33 12.09 17.22
CA PRO A 669 -36.34 11.02 17.15
C PRO A 669 -37.00 9.65 16.94
N LEU A 670 -36.46 8.85 16.01
CA LEU A 670 -37.07 7.57 15.63
C LEU A 670 -37.21 6.61 16.82
N TYR A 671 -36.25 6.59 17.72
CA TYR A 671 -36.29 5.71 18.90
C TYR A 671 -37.53 6.00 19.79
N THR A 672 -37.96 7.25 19.91
CA THR A 672 -39.15 7.60 20.68
C THR A 672 -40.43 7.08 20.02
N LEU A 673 -40.50 7.13 18.71
CA LEU A 673 -41.61 6.63 17.92
C LEU A 673 -41.71 5.10 17.98
N ILE A 674 -40.56 4.41 17.89
CA ILE A 674 -40.48 2.95 18.00
C ILE A 674 -40.87 2.50 19.42
N ARG A 675 -40.39 3.21 20.45
CA ARG A 675 -40.73 2.91 21.85
C ARG A 675 -42.25 3.04 22.10
N ASP A 676 -42.86 4.09 21.54
CA ASP A 676 -44.28 4.37 21.72
C ASP A 676 -45.15 3.36 20.93
N ALA A 677 -44.75 2.96 19.74
CA ALA A 677 -45.51 2.06 18.86
C ALA A 677 -45.29 0.56 19.11
N PHE A 678 -44.08 0.20 19.55
CA PHE A 678 -43.69 -1.19 19.74
C PHE A 678 -43.03 -1.42 21.12
N PRO A 679 -43.76 -1.22 22.22
CA PRO A 679 -43.24 -1.28 23.58
C PRO A 679 -42.59 -2.65 23.89
N ASP A 680 -43.16 -3.76 23.44
CA ASP A 680 -42.67 -5.11 23.71
C ASP A 680 -41.27 -5.32 23.12
N ILE A 681 -41.01 -4.79 21.91
CA ILE A 681 -39.71 -4.83 21.26
C ILE A 681 -38.73 -3.97 22.04
N TRP A 682 -39.16 -2.76 22.37
CA TRP A 682 -38.34 -1.82 23.09
C TRP A 682 -37.89 -2.37 24.43
N GLU A 683 -38.82 -2.84 25.26
CA GLU A 683 -38.54 -3.35 26.61
C GLU A 683 -37.63 -4.59 26.59
N LYS A 684 -37.84 -5.49 25.64
CA LYS A 684 -37.08 -6.74 25.60
C LYS A 684 -35.72 -6.62 24.95
N TYR A 685 -35.63 -5.89 23.84
CA TYR A 685 -34.45 -5.91 22.96
C TYR A 685 -33.60 -4.63 22.98
N LEU A 686 -34.17 -3.48 23.33
CA LEU A 686 -33.52 -2.18 23.23
C LEU A 686 -33.27 -1.51 24.58
N ASP A 687 -34.27 -1.47 25.43
CA ASP A 687 -34.24 -0.78 26.73
C ASP A 687 -33.11 -1.24 27.68
N PRO A 688 -32.81 -2.55 27.79
CA PRO A 688 -31.70 -3.00 28.63
C PRO A 688 -30.34 -2.38 28.23
N PHE A 689 -30.10 -2.23 26.94
CA PHE A 689 -28.86 -1.63 26.41
C PHE A 689 -28.90 -0.11 26.51
N PHE A 690 -30.04 0.49 26.23
CA PHE A 690 -30.24 1.93 26.33
C PHE A 690 -30.00 2.46 27.75
N LYS A 691 -30.37 1.69 28.76
CA LYS A 691 -30.14 2.01 30.18
C LYS A 691 -28.73 1.75 30.64
N THR A 692 -28.05 0.77 30.09
CA THR A 692 -26.73 0.33 30.52
C THR A 692 -25.59 0.91 29.72
N ALA A 693 -25.83 1.47 28.51
CA ALA A 693 -24.85 2.16 27.72
C ALA A 693 -24.21 3.30 28.54
N GLY A 694 -22.87 3.32 28.59
CA GLY A 694 -22.11 4.30 29.38
C GLY A 694 -21.82 3.91 30.83
N TYR A 695 -22.44 2.86 31.35
CA TYR A 695 -22.12 2.30 32.67
C TYR A 695 -21.29 1.01 32.59
N LEU A 696 -21.55 0.21 31.56
CA LEU A 696 -20.80 -1.04 31.33
C LEU A 696 -19.52 -0.79 30.56
N PRO A 697 -18.43 -1.52 30.84
CA PRO A 697 -17.31 -1.65 29.95
C PRO A 697 -17.76 -2.15 28.57
N LEU A 698 -17.08 -1.74 27.51
CA LEU A 698 -17.48 -2.05 26.15
C LEU A 698 -17.57 -3.56 25.88
N TYR A 699 -16.58 -4.33 26.40
CA TYR A 699 -16.56 -5.78 26.28
C TYR A 699 -17.80 -6.43 26.92
N GLU A 700 -18.21 -5.94 28.09
CA GLU A 700 -19.39 -6.45 28.79
C GLU A 700 -20.67 -6.06 28.04
N LEU A 701 -20.75 -4.83 27.52
CA LEU A 701 -21.89 -4.34 26.71
C LEU A 701 -22.08 -5.23 25.48
N VAL A 702 -21.01 -5.50 24.72
CA VAL A 702 -21.07 -6.35 23.52
C VAL A 702 -21.34 -7.82 23.89
N SER A 703 -20.78 -8.30 25.00
CA SER A 703 -21.09 -9.64 25.53
C SER A 703 -22.56 -9.78 25.90
N GLN A 704 -23.18 -8.72 26.44
CA GLN A 704 -24.62 -8.68 26.73
C GLN A 704 -25.44 -8.69 25.44
N ILE A 705 -25.01 -7.96 24.38
CA ILE A 705 -25.60 -8.02 23.04
C ILE A 705 -25.56 -9.48 22.53
N TYR A 706 -24.42 -10.15 22.67
CA TYR A 706 -24.27 -11.55 22.22
C TYR A 706 -25.18 -12.52 23.01
N ARG A 707 -25.37 -12.30 24.31
CA ARG A 707 -26.28 -13.11 25.14
C ARG A 707 -27.75 -12.90 24.75
N THR A 708 -28.15 -11.65 24.48
CA THR A 708 -29.54 -11.31 24.15
C THR A 708 -29.93 -11.74 22.75
N TYR A 709 -29.09 -11.43 21.76
CA TYR A 709 -29.38 -11.69 20.35
C TYR A 709 -28.83 -13.03 19.84
N ARG A 710 -28.02 -13.75 20.62
CA ARG A 710 -27.44 -15.08 20.32
C ARG A 710 -26.81 -15.18 18.94
N PRO A 711 -26.01 -14.20 18.48
CA PRO A 711 -25.46 -14.20 17.11
C PRO A 711 -24.58 -15.41 16.82
N LEU A 712 -23.84 -15.94 17.79
CA LEU A 712 -23.00 -17.13 17.62
C LEU A 712 -23.80 -18.41 17.31
N VAL A 713 -25.08 -18.48 17.70
CA VAL A 713 -25.98 -19.61 17.45
C VAL A 713 -26.76 -19.40 16.16
N LEU A 714 -27.25 -18.18 15.93
CA LEU A 714 -28.11 -17.86 14.80
C LEU A 714 -27.35 -17.66 13.48
N PHE A 715 -26.05 -17.36 13.58
CA PHE A 715 -25.17 -17.09 12.43
C PHE A 715 -23.84 -17.87 12.60
N PRO A 716 -23.87 -19.24 12.55
CA PRO A 716 -22.69 -20.04 12.71
C PRO A 716 -21.59 -19.74 11.68
N GLU A 717 -21.98 -19.24 10.51
CA GLU A 717 -21.11 -18.79 9.44
C GLU A 717 -20.28 -17.54 9.79
N GLU A 718 -20.75 -16.71 10.71
CA GLU A 718 -20.10 -15.45 11.13
C GLU A 718 -19.36 -15.58 12.49
N GLN A 719 -19.26 -16.78 13.06
CA GLN A 719 -18.60 -16.99 14.36
C GLN A 719 -17.19 -16.44 14.42
N GLY A 720 -16.40 -16.62 13.34
CA GLY A 720 -15.03 -16.10 13.26
C GLY A 720 -14.98 -14.57 13.39
N ALA A 721 -15.85 -13.86 12.68
CA ALA A 721 -15.94 -12.40 12.73
C ALA A 721 -16.45 -11.91 14.10
N LEU A 722 -17.43 -12.60 14.67
CA LEU A 722 -17.98 -12.27 16.00
C LEU A 722 -16.95 -12.44 17.13
N ILE A 723 -16.17 -13.53 17.09
CA ILE A 723 -15.08 -13.75 18.06
C ILE A 723 -13.99 -12.70 17.88
N LYS A 724 -13.64 -12.39 16.61
CA LYS A 724 -12.66 -11.36 16.30
C LYS A 724 -13.08 -9.97 16.79
N LEU A 725 -14.38 -9.62 16.70
CA LEU A 725 -14.88 -8.36 17.27
C LEU A 725 -14.63 -8.29 18.78
N LEU A 726 -14.87 -9.36 19.53
CA LEU A 726 -14.58 -9.41 20.96
C LEU A 726 -13.08 -9.30 21.25
N GLU A 727 -12.24 -9.92 20.41
CA GLU A 727 -10.78 -9.79 20.53
C GLU A 727 -10.33 -8.34 20.32
N VAL A 728 -10.83 -7.69 19.26
CA VAL A 728 -10.54 -6.28 18.97
C VAL A 728 -10.97 -5.37 20.12
N ILE A 729 -12.15 -5.59 20.68
CA ILE A 729 -12.64 -4.83 21.83
C ILE A 729 -11.72 -5.05 23.04
N LYS A 730 -11.30 -6.28 23.29
CA LYS A 730 -10.38 -6.59 24.39
C LYS A 730 -9.01 -5.91 24.21
N ILE A 731 -8.49 -5.87 22.99
CA ILE A 731 -7.26 -5.14 22.68
C ILE A 731 -7.46 -3.64 22.92
N PHE A 732 -8.60 -3.09 22.49
CA PHE A 732 -8.94 -1.68 22.67
C PHE A 732 -9.04 -1.30 24.16
N GLU A 733 -9.73 -2.11 24.97
CA GLU A 733 -9.82 -1.89 26.42
C GLU A 733 -8.47 -2.10 27.13
N GLY A 734 -7.66 -3.04 26.65
CA GLY A 734 -6.31 -3.28 27.17
C GLY A 734 -5.38 -2.06 27.02
N GLN A 735 -5.69 -1.14 26.09
CA GLN A 735 -5.02 0.15 25.93
C GLN A 735 -5.49 1.23 26.92
N GLY A 736 -6.26 0.86 27.94
CA GLY A 736 -6.83 1.78 28.92
C GLY A 736 -7.99 2.63 28.38
N LYS A 737 -8.54 2.26 27.22
CA LYS A 737 -9.67 2.93 26.58
C LYS A 737 -10.93 2.13 26.81
N SER A 738 -11.93 2.69 27.48
CA SER A 738 -13.20 2.02 27.78
C SER A 738 -14.43 2.78 27.24
N ASN A 739 -14.22 3.90 26.55
CA ASN A 739 -15.29 4.78 26.10
C ASN A 739 -15.88 4.32 24.77
N LEU A 740 -17.19 4.11 24.73
CA LEU A 740 -17.96 3.71 23.54
C LEU A 740 -17.72 4.65 22.35
N ARG A 741 -17.71 5.96 22.58
CA ARG A 741 -17.44 6.96 21.53
C ARG A 741 -16.04 6.85 20.92
N GLU A 742 -15.04 6.57 21.74
CA GLU A 742 -13.67 6.35 21.24
C GLU A 742 -13.58 5.07 20.42
N PHE A 743 -14.28 4.02 20.82
CA PHE A 743 -14.35 2.78 20.06
C PHE A 743 -15.04 2.96 18.70
N ILE A 744 -16.13 3.72 18.65
CA ILE A 744 -16.81 4.03 17.40
C ILE A 744 -15.88 4.77 16.44
N LYS A 745 -15.16 5.79 16.93
CA LYS A 745 -14.13 6.47 16.11
C LYS A 745 -13.03 5.52 15.65
N PHE A 746 -12.60 4.63 16.53
CA PHE A 746 -11.61 3.61 16.21
C PHE A 746 -12.11 2.62 15.16
N SER A 747 -13.39 2.22 15.21
CA SER A 747 -13.99 1.36 14.18
C SER A 747 -14.13 2.02 12.81
N GLN A 748 -14.14 3.35 12.75
CA GLN A 748 -14.23 4.15 11.53
C GLN A 748 -12.85 4.54 10.95
N SER A 749 -11.74 4.17 11.60
CA SER A 749 -10.39 4.42 11.08
C SER A 749 -10.16 3.70 9.74
N PRO A 750 -9.32 4.26 8.84
CA PRO A 750 -9.04 3.63 7.57
C PRO A 750 -8.52 2.19 7.71
N VAL A 751 -8.82 1.36 6.71
CA VAL A 751 -8.38 -0.03 6.67
C VAL A 751 -6.91 -0.07 6.28
N ASP A 752 -6.04 -0.48 7.21
CA ASP A 752 -4.65 -0.84 6.91
C ASP A 752 -4.54 -2.34 6.66
N ASP A 753 -3.60 -2.73 5.80
CA ASP A 753 -3.39 -4.13 5.38
C ASP A 753 -3.02 -5.09 6.54
N GLU A 754 -2.56 -4.57 7.67
CA GLU A 754 -2.25 -5.32 8.91
C GLU A 754 -3.22 -4.96 10.06
N SER A 755 -4.41 -4.55 9.73
CA SER A 755 -5.44 -4.13 10.68
C SER A 755 -5.76 -5.25 11.68
N ILE A 756 -5.88 -4.90 12.96
CA ILE A 756 -6.35 -5.82 14.01
C ILE A 756 -7.78 -6.32 13.76
N TRP A 757 -8.49 -5.72 12.81
CA TRP A 757 -9.83 -6.08 12.38
C TRP A 757 -9.87 -7.23 11.39
N THR A 758 -8.73 -7.74 10.92
CA THR A 758 -8.67 -8.84 9.94
C THR A 758 -8.72 -10.20 10.62
N VAL A 759 -9.41 -11.14 9.99
CA VAL A 759 -9.44 -12.54 10.41
C VAL A 759 -8.39 -13.32 9.62
N ASP A 760 -7.55 -14.09 10.31
CA ASP A 760 -6.61 -15.01 9.66
C ASP A 760 -7.38 -16.18 9.03
N VAL A 761 -7.21 -16.36 7.72
CA VAL A 761 -7.84 -17.46 6.98
C VAL A 761 -6.85 -18.60 6.81
N PRO A 762 -7.21 -19.83 7.19
CA PRO A 762 -6.38 -21.00 6.96
C PRO A 762 -6.08 -21.20 5.46
N GLU A 763 -4.86 -21.64 5.12
CA GLU A 763 -4.42 -21.85 3.73
C GLU A 763 -5.18 -22.95 2.99
N GLU A 764 -5.91 -23.83 3.69
CA GLU A 764 -6.53 -25.04 3.15
C GLU A 764 -8.01 -24.88 2.77
N ILE A 765 -8.56 -23.66 2.74
CA ILE A 765 -9.98 -23.47 2.37
C ILE A 765 -10.17 -23.72 0.87
N PRO A 766 -11.15 -24.56 0.46
CA PRO A 766 -11.46 -24.82 -0.92
C PRO A 766 -12.24 -23.65 -1.55
N ALA A 767 -11.57 -22.54 -1.78
CA ALA A 767 -12.15 -21.33 -2.33
C ALA A 767 -11.13 -20.57 -3.21
N VAL A 768 -11.61 -19.85 -4.22
CA VAL A 768 -10.80 -18.98 -5.07
C VAL A 768 -10.28 -17.82 -4.27
N ARG A 769 -8.99 -17.54 -4.36
CA ARG A 769 -8.34 -16.43 -3.65
C ARG A 769 -8.37 -15.16 -4.50
N ILE A 770 -8.96 -14.10 -3.99
CA ILE A 770 -8.97 -12.80 -4.65
C ILE A 770 -8.11 -11.84 -3.83
N MET A 771 -7.13 -11.20 -4.44
CA MET A 771 -6.24 -10.28 -3.71
C MET A 771 -5.60 -9.25 -4.62
N THR A 772 -5.05 -8.20 -4.01
CA THR A 772 -4.21 -7.26 -4.74
C THR A 772 -2.83 -7.86 -5.01
N ILE A 773 -2.16 -7.34 -6.04
CA ILE A 773 -0.80 -7.77 -6.41
C ILE A 773 0.18 -7.56 -5.25
N HIS A 774 0.02 -6.48 -4.46
CA HIS A 774 0.85 -6.21 -3.29
C HIS A 774 0.75 -7.32 -2.24
N LYS A 775 -0.46 -7.81 -1.96
CA LYS A 775 -0.69 -8.94 -1.02
C LYS A 775 -0.21 -10.28 -1.56
N ALA A 776 -0.13 -10.43 -2.88
CA ALA A 776 0.38 -11.63 -3.52
C ALA A 776 1.92 -11.73 -3.52
N LYS A 777 2.63 -10.65 -3.13
CA LYS A 777 4.09 -10.67 -3.06
C LYS A 777 4.59 -11.76 -2.09
N GLY A 778 5.63 -12.51 -2.49
CA GLY A 778 6.12 -13.68 -1.75
C GLY A 778 5.35 -14.97 -2.05
N LEU A 779 4.04 -14.90 -2.28
CA LEU A 779 3.19 -16.06 -2.52
C LEU A 779 3.38 -16.62 -3.94
N GLY A 780 2.81 -17.80 -4.17
CA GLY A 780 2.78 -18.41 -5.50
C GLY A 780 1.65 -19.44 -5.60
N PHE A 781 0.90 -19.39 -6.72
CA PHE A 781 -0.32 -20.17 -6.93
C PHE A 781 -0.18 -21.07 -8.15
N PRO A 782 -0.81 -22.26 -8.16
CA PRO A 782 -0.82 -23.12 -9.35
C PRO A 782 -1.35 -22.39 -10.58
N VAL A 783 -2.49 -21.72 -10.46
CA VAL A 783 -3.12 -20.92 -11.52
C VAL A 783 -3.32 -19.49 -11.04
N VAL A 784 -2.93 -18.53 -11.88
CA VAL A 784 -3.15 -17.10 -11.62
C VAL A 784 -3.98 -16.51 -12.76
N ILE A 785 -5.05 -15.80 -12.39
CA ILE A 785 -5.84 -14.98 -13.31
C ILE A 785 -5.56 -13.52 -12.94
N LEU A 786 -4.94 -12.78 -13.84
CA LEU A 786 -4.57 -11.40 -13.64
C LEU A 786 -5.54 -10.48 -14.40
N LEU A 787 -6.25 -9.63 -13.66
CA LEU A 787 -7.11 -8.60 -14.25
C LEU A 787 -6.33 -7.28 -14.35
N LEU A 788 -6.21 -6.75 -15.57
CA LEU A 788 -5.50 -5.52 -15.87
C LEU A 788 -6.47 -4.41 -16.28
N TYR A 789 -6.25 -3.24 -15.68
CA TYR A 789 -6.97 -2.01 -15.99
C TYR A 789 -5.99 -0.86 -16.28
N PRO A 790 -6.42 0.21 -16.97
CA PRO A 790 -5.59 1.38 -17.19
C PRO A 790 -5.14 2.03 -15.88
N GLU A 791 -3.84 2.25 -15.75
CA GLU A 791 -3.25 2.93 -14.61
C GLU A 791 -2.88 4.37 -14.97
N TYR A 792 -3.51 5.31 -14.30
CA TYR A 792 -3.17 6.72 -14.44
C TYR A 792 -1.96 7.08 -13.56
N PRO A 793 -1.10 8.02 -14.01
CA PRO A 793 -0.01 8.51 -13.18
C PRO A 793 -0.55 9.09 -11.87
N HIS A 794 0.02 8.69 -10.76
CA HIS A 794 -0.27 9.29 -9.48
C HIS A 794 0.72 10.43 -9.24
N TYR A 795 0.20 11.66 -9.15
CA TYR A 795 1.00 12.83 -8.82
C TYR A 795 0.84 13.15 -7.32
N PRO A 796 1.93 13.32 -6.58
CA PRO A 796 1.86 13.64 -5.15
C PRO A 796 1.35 15.07 -4.96
N ALA A 797 0.79 15.37 -3.78
CA ALA A 797 0.34 16.71 -3.45
C ALA A 797 1.50 17.71 -3.47
N PHE A 798 2.71 17.26 -3.10
CA PHE A 798 3.94 18.05 -3.10
C PHE A 798 5.17 17.23 -3.49
N TYR A 799 6.20 17.94 -3.92
CA TYR A 799 7.51 17.37 -4.25
C TYR A 799 8.56 17.84 -3.25
N LEU A 800 9.54 17.00 -2.99
CA LEU A 800 10.65 17.31 -2.09
C LEU A 800 11.92 17.57 -2.91
N LEU A 801 12.56 18.70 -2.66
CA LEU A 801 13.84 19.05 -3.26
C LEU A 801 14.88 19.21 -2.15
N ASP A 802 16.01 18.50 -2.28
CA ASP A 802 17.13 18.66 -1.33
C ASP A 802 17.69 20.08 -1.41
N SER A 803 17.73 20.78 -0.28
CA SER A 803 18.29 22.14 -0.22
C SER A 803 19.82 22.16 -0.19
N GLY A 804 20.46 20.99 -0.08
CA GLY A 804 21.91 20.86 0.15
C GLY A 804 22.35 21.19 1.58
N GLN A 805 21.42 21.56 2.45
CA GLN A 805 21.65 21.86 3.86
C GLN A 805 21.37 20.64 4.72
N ARG A 806 22.07 20.50 5.82
CA ARG A 806 21.83 19.46 6.83
C ARG A 806 21.79 20.05 8.22
N GLU A 807 20.81 19.64 9.01
CA GLU A 807 20.75 19.91 10.44
C GLU A 807 21.03 18.62 11.20
N ARG A 808 22.14 18.52 11.94
CA ARG A 808 22.52 17.30 12.68
C ARG A 808 22.40 16.01 11.83
N ASN A 809 23.00 15.97 10.65
CA ASN A 809 22.91 14.89 9.67
C ASN A 809 21.53 14.69 8.98
N THR A 810 20.47 15.34 9.44
CA THR A 810 19.15 15.27 8.79
C THR A 810 19.10 16.20 7.58
N PRO A 811 18.73 15.69 6.37
CA PRO A 811 18.60 16.54 5.19
C PRO A 811 17.48 17.57 5.35
N VAL A 812 17.77 18.82 4.98
CA VAL A 812 16.77 19.89 4.90
C VAL A 812 16.23 19.95 3.49
N VAL A 813 14.90 19.86 3.34
CA VAL A 813 14.22 19.80 2.05
C VAL A 813 13.27 20.97 1.84
N GLU A 814 13.18 21.44 0.61
CA GLU A 814 12.13 22.34 0.18
C GLU A 814 10.89 21.55 -0.23
N VAL A 815 9.71 21.99 0.23
CA VAL A 815 8.42 21.40 -0.14
C VAL A 815 7.82 22.24 -1.25
N LEU A 816 7.66 21.62 -2.44
CA LEU A 816 7.33 22.33 -3.67
C LEU A 816 5.93 21.95 -4.17
N LYS A 817 5.17 22.95 -4.64
CA LYS A 817 3.96 22.73 -5.43
C LYS A 817 4.31 22.71 -6.90
N LEU A 818 4.37 21.51 -7.49
CA LEU A 818 4.70 21.33 -8.90
C LEU A 818 3.51 20.77 -9.69
N ASN A 819 3.42 21.21 -10.93
CA ASN A 819 2.61 20.59 -11.97
C ASN A 819 3.37 20.74 -13.31
N GLN A 820 2.91 20.07 -14.38
CA GLN A 820 3.58 20.11 -15.68
C GLN A 820 3.85 21.52 -16.23
N LYS A 821 3.01 22.50 -15.85
CA LYS A 821 3.07 23.89 -16.32
C LYS A 821 4.09 24.73 -15.53
N ILE A 822 4.36 24.36 -14.28
CA ILE A 822 5.33 25.02 -13.39
C ILE A 822 6.74 24.50 -13.66
N ILE A 823 6.88 23.23 -14.00
CA ILE A 823 8.16 22.54 -14.21
C ILE A 823 8.93 23.09 -15.43
N ALA A 824 8.24 23.63 -16.43
CA ALA A 824 8.79 23.94 -17.76
C ALA A 824 9.96 24.95 -17.80
N GLY A 825 10.22 25.69 -16.71
CA GLY A 825 11.22 26.77 -16.70
C GLY A 825 12.40 26.60 -15.75
N GLN A 826 12.40 25.58 -14.87
CA GLN A 826 13.41 25.44 -13.80
C GLN A 826 14.01 24.03 -13.82
N GLU A 827 15.34 23.93 -13.98
CA GLU A 827 16.03 22.62 -14.00
C GLU A 827 15.89 21.84 -12.69
N ASP A 828 15.95 22.52 -11.55
CA ASP A 828 15.79 21.87 -10.24
C ASP A 828 14.41 21.25 -10.06
N PHE A 829 13.36 21.94 -10.51
CA PHE A 829 11.99 21.43 -10.45
C PHE A 829 11.80 20.25 -11.40
N LYS A 830 12.39 20.36 -12.59
CA LYS A 830 12.40 19.29 -13.57
C LYS A 830 13.05 18.04 -12.98
N LYS A 831 14.18 18.18 -12.34
CA LYS A 831 14.90 17.08 -11.70
C LYS A 831 14.05 16.43 -10.59
N ALA A 832 13.47 17.21 -9.68
CA ALA A 832 12.63 16.68 -8.60
C ALA A 832 11.40 15.93 -9.14
N TYR A 833 10.79 16.44 -10.20
CA TYR A 833 9.66 15.80 -10.87
C TYR A 833 10.09 14.49 -11.57
N GLU A 834 11.19 14.51 -12.30
CA GLU A 834 11.71 13.36 -13.06
C GLU A 834 12.16 12.23 -12.13
N ASP A 835 12.78 12.56 -11.00
CA ASP A 835 13.17 11.56 -10.01
C ASP A 835 11.94 10.86 -9.41
N TYR A 836 10.87 11.62 -9.14
CA TYR A 836 9.61 11.03 -8.68
C TYR A 836 8.95 10.16 -9.75
N ASP A 837 8.79 10.71 -10.96
CA ASP A 837 8.16 10.01 -12.09
C ASP A 837 8.92 8.72 -12.47
N LEU A 838 10.23 8.75 -12.37
CA LEU A 838 11.07 7.58 -12.60
C LEU A 838 10.84 6.51 -11.53
N LYS A 839 10.78 6.89 -10.25
CA LYS A 839 10.47 5.96 -9.14
C LYS A 839 9.07 5.36 -9.30
N ASP A 840 8.07 6.16 -9.68
CA ASP A 840 6.71 5.68 -9.95
C ASP A 840 6.69 4.66 -11.10
N LYS A 841 7.39 4.92 -12.19
CA LYS A 841 7.49 4.00 -13.33
C LYS A 841 8.23 2.70 -12.99
N VAL A 842 9.30 2.78 -12.19
CA VAL A 842 9.97 1.57 -11.68
C VAL A 842 9.00 0.73 -10.84
N ASN A 843 8.26 1.38 -9.94
CA ASN A 843 7.28 0.70 -9.11
C ASN A 843 6.19 0.01 -9.94
N ARG A 844 5.67 0.65 -10.98
CA ARG A 844 4.67 0.06 -11.89
C ARG A 844 5.21 -1.14 -12.66
N LEU A 845 6.41 -1.04 -13.24
CA LEU A 845 7.05 -2.17 -13.92
C LEU A 845 7.29 -3.34 -12.98
N ASN A 846 7.78 -3.06 -11.78
CA ASN A 846 8.02 -4.07 -10.76
C ASN A 846 6.70 -4.71 -10.28
N THR A 847 5.61 -3.94 -10.16
CA THR A 847 4.32 -4.49 -9.76
C THR A 847 3.77 -5.44 -10.84
N LEU A 848 3.90 -5.09 -12.11
CA LEU A 848 3.56 -6.01 -13.20
C LEU A 848 4.45 -7.27 -13.16
N TYR A 849 5.75 -7.13 -12.93
CA TYR A 849 6.67 -8.26 -12.80
C TYR A 849 6.27 -9.17 -11.61
N VAL A 850 5.95 -8.59 -10.46
CA VAL A 850 5.47 -9.35 -9.31
C VAL A 850 4.20 -10.12 -9.67
N ALA A 851 3.23 -9.51 -10.34
CA ALA A 851 1.99 -10.15 -10.74
C ALA A 851 2.25 -11.39 -11.65
N LEU A 852 3.04 -11.20 -12.71
CA LEU A 852 3.34 -12.27 -13.67
C LEU A 852 4.13 -13.44 -13.06
N THR A 853 4.96 -13.16 -12.04
CA THR A 853 5.78 -14.20 -11.39
C THR A 853 5.07 -14.96 -10.27
N ARG A 854 3.75 -14.75 -10.07
CA ARG A 854 2.98 -15.50 -9.04
C ARG A 854 2.53 -16.86 -9.53
N ALA A 855 2.37 -17.02 -10.84
CA ALA A 855 1.92 -18.27 -11.44
C ALA A 855 2.99 -19.38 -11.39
N LYS A 856 2.58 -20.58 -10.97
CA LYS A 856 3.43 -21.77 -10.97
C LYS A 856 3.27 -22.59 -12.25
N ARG A 857 2.02 -22.79 -12.71
CA ARG A 857 1.67 -23.67 -13.84
C ARG A 857 0.97 -22.92 -14.96
N GLU A 858 -0.08 -22.15 -14.64
CA GLU A 858 -0.87 -21.47 -15.65
C GLU A 858 -1.08 -20.00 -15.28
N LEU A 859 -1.05 -19.14 -16.30
CA LEU A 859 -1.24 -17.69 -16.19
C LEU A 859 -2.28 -17.24 -17.22
N TYR A 860 -3.36 -16.64 -16.75
CA TYR A 860 -4.36 -15.98 -17.56
C TYR A 860 -4.31 -14.48 -17.32
N ILE A 861 -4.25 -13.70 -18.40
CA ILE A 861 -4.27 -12.23 -18.32
C ILE A 861 -5.49 -11.76 -19.08
N ILE A 862 -6.39 -11.10 -18.36
CA ILE A 862 -7.59 -10.46 -18.92
C ILE A 862 -7.42 -8.96 -18.71
N GLY A 863 -7.31 -8.22 -19.80
CA GLY A 863 -7.15 -6.76 -19.75
C GLY A 863 -8.36 -6.06 -20.35
N SER A 864 -8.89 -5.03 -19.67
CA SER A 864 -9.94 -4.18 -20.20
C SER A 864 -9.43 -2.74 -20.31
N THR A 865 -9.50 -2.15 -21.52
CA THR A 865 -9.00 -0.81 -21.78
C THR A 865 -10.06 0.09 -22.38
N GLY A 866 -10.01 1.39 -22.08
CA GLY A 866 -10.84 2.41 -22.67
C GLY A 866 -10.30 2.92 -24.03
N LYS A 867 -10.86 4.03 -24.52
CA LYS A 867 -10.45 4.65 -25.80
C LYS A 867 -8.98 5.09 -25.85
N ARG A 868 -8.34 5.37 -24.71
CA ARG A 868 -6.93 5.77 -24.62
C ARG A 868 -6.10 4.61 -24.12
N LYS A 869 -5.11 4.19 -24.90
CA LYS A 869 -4.14 3.17 -24.50
C LYS A 869 -3.14 3.78 -23.51
N ILE A 870 -3.34 3.47 -22.23
CA ILE A 870 -2.48 3.89 -21.12
C ILE A 870 -1.73 2.66 -20.60
N TYR A 871 -0.72 2.84 -19.76
CA TYR A 871 -0.04 1.73 -19.08
C TYR A 871 -1.06 0.88 -18.28
N PRO A 872 -0.98 -0.47 -18.31
CA PRO A 872 0.06 -1.31 -18.91
C PRO A 872 -0.15 -1.62 -20.40
N PHE A 873 -1.28 -1.27 -21.01
CA PHE A 873 -1.65 -1.69 -22.37
C PHE A 873 -0.69 -1.19 -23.45
N ASN A 874 -0.28 0.09 -23.36
CA ASN A 874 0.71 0.68 -24.28
C ASN A 874 2.08 0.00 -24.17
N PHE A 875 2.46 -0.51 -23.00
CA PHE A 875 3.68 -1.28 -22.78
C PHE A 875 3.56 -2.69 -23.36
N LEU A 876 2.45 -3.39 -23.08
CA LEU A 876 2.20 -4.75 -23.57
C LEU A 876 2.07 -4.79 -25.09
N GLU A 877 1.46 -3.78 -25.70
CA GLU A 877 1.38 -3.68 -27.16
C GLU A 877 2.77 -3.51 -27.80
N LYS A 878 3.66 -2.72 -27.21
CA LYS A 878 5.06 -2.59 -27.65
C LYS A 878 5.84 -3.90 -27.47
N ALA A 879 5.49 -4.69 -26.47
CA ALA A 879 6.05 -6.03 -26.28
C ALA A 879 5.46 -7.07 -27.26
N GLY A 880 4.59 -6.68 -28.20
CA GLY A 880 4.04 -7.54 -29.24
C GLY A 880 2.65 -8.11 -28.97
N LEU A 881 2.00 -7.73 -27.86
CA LEU A 881 0.64 -8.19 -27.53
C LEU A 881 -0.39 -7.21 -28.07
N LYS A 882 -1.22 -7.65 -29.02
CA LYS A 882 -2.23 -6.80 -29.67
C LYS A 882 -3.57 -6.89 -28.94
N LEU A 883 -4.33 -5.77 -28.94
CA LEU A 883 -5.70 -5.73 -28.46
C LEU A 883 -6.61 -6.58 -29.33
N ASP A 884 -7.66 -7.15 -28.74
CA ASP A 884 -8.68 -7.98 -29.37
C ASP A 884 -8.10 -9.23 -30.08
N GLN A 885 -6.88 -9.63 -29.73
CA GLN A 885 -6.25 -10.87 -30.17
C GLN A 885 -5.93 -11.74 -28.97
N LYS A 886 -6.27 -13.03 -29.12
CA LYS A 886 -5.91 -14.05 -28.14
C LYS A 886 -4.46 -14.49 -28.36
N HIS A 887 -3.62 -14.33 -27.37
CA HIS A 887 -2.24 -14.79 -27.34
C HIS A 887 -2.14 -15.99 -26.37
N GLN A 888 -1.63 -17.12 -26.85
CA GLN A 888 -1.51 -18.33 -26.05
C GLN A 888 -0.23 -19.09 -26.35
N SER A 889 0.31 -19.77 -25.35
CA SER A 889 1.57 -20.52 -25.45
C SER A 889 1.47 -21.80 -26.26
N SER A 890 0.25 -22.37 -26.40
CA SER A 890 -0.04 -23.59 -27.13
C SER A 890 -1.51 -23.62 -27.54
N PRO A 891 -1.87 -24.13 -28.72
CA PRO A 891 -3.26 -24.31 -29.13
C PRO A 891 -4.04 -25.33 -28.25
N LEU A 892 -3.33 -26.26 -27.62
CA LEU A 892 -3.91 -27.23 -26.68
C LEU A 892 -3.59 -26.84 -25.24
N LYS A 893 -4.62 -26.71 -24.42
CA LYS A 893 -4.47 -26.50 -22.99
C LYS A 893 -3.94 -27.75 -22.31
N PRO A 894 -3.04 -27.67 -21.35
CA PRO A 894 -2.48 -28.82 -20.69
C PRO A 894 -3.58 -29.61 -19.95
N PRO A 895 -3.59 -30.97 -20.04
CA PRO A 895 -4.48 -31.78 -19.22
C PRO A 895 -4.13 -31.61 -17.74
N PHE A 896 -5.14 -31.56 -16.88
CA PHE A 896 -4.91 -31.58 -15.45
C PHE A 896 -4.49 -32.96 -14.98
N VAL A 897 -3.23 -33.11 -14.62
CA VAL A 897 -2.73 -34.35 -13.97
C VAL A 897 -2.91 -34.19 -12.47
N LYS A 898 -3.96 -34.77 -11.92
CA LYS A 898 -4.14 -34.86 -10.47
C LYS A 898 -3.02 -35.75 -9.93
N LYS A 899 -2.01 -35.16 -9.28
CA LYS A 899 -1.10 -35.95 -8.46
C LYS A 899 -1.96 -36.60 -7.40
N GLU A 900 -2.12 -37.94 -7.45
CA GLU A 900 -2.72 -38.68 -6.36
C GLU A 900 -2.00 -38.25 -5.08
N LYS A 901 -2.69 -37.47 -4.24
CA LYS A 901 -2.29 -37.32 -2.84
C LYS A 901 -2.37 -38.73 -2.30
N THR A 902 -1.25 -39.41 -2.17
CA THR A 902 -1.12 -40.58 -1.30
C THR A 902 -1.51 -40.10 0.09
N LEU A 903 -2.80 -40.14 0.34
CA LEU A 903 -3.37 -40.02 1.67
C LEU A 903 -2.72 -41.16 2.46
N LYS A 904 -1.69 -40.83 3.24
CA LYS A 904 -1.30 -41.65 4.38
C LYS A 904 -2.51 -41.68 5.31
N LYS A 905 -3.36 -42.68 5.04
CA LYS A 905 -4.48 -43.07 5.89
C LYS A 905 -4.03 -43.72 7.19
N ASP A 906 -2.99 -43.19 7.84
CA ASP A 906 -2.55 -43.70 9.13
C ASP A 906 -2.09 -42.49 9.98
N ARG A 907 -3.05 -41.93 10.71
CA ARG A 907 -2.89 -41.29 12.03
C ARG A 907 -4.09 -40.40 12.42
N ALA A 908 -5.29 -40.88 12.20
CA ALA A 908 -6.48 -40.32 12.83
C ALA A 908 -7.24 -41.35 13.63
N LYS A 909 -6.51 -42.01 14.54
CA LYS A 909 -7.13 -42.69 15.67
C LYS A 909 -6.62 -42.00 16.93
N GLY A 910 -7.36 -41.05 17.42
CA GLY A 910 -7.10 -40.44 18.70
C GLY A 910 -7.19 -38.92 18.68
N PHE A 911 -8.35 -38.42 18.41
CA PHE A 911 -8.92 -37.19 18.96
C PHE A 911 -10.26 -37.01 18.29
N GLY A 912 -11.32 -37.43 19.00
CA GLY A 912 -12.69 -37.15 18.61
C GLY A 912 -12.96 -35.67 18.73
N LEU A 913 -12.71 -34.97 17.66
CA LEU A 913 -13.16 -33.62 17.46
C LEU A 913 -14.03 -33.60 16.21
N LEU A 914 -15.29 -33.32 16.46
CA LEU A 914 -16.37 -32.88 15.62
C LEU A 914 -15.95 -32.60 14.16
N LYS A 915 -16.54 -33.30 13.22
CA LYS A 915 -16.61 -32.89 11.83
C LYS A 915 -17.36 -31.54 11.80
N PRO A 916 -16.74 -30.43 11.51
CA PRO A 916 -17.50 -29.28 11.05
C PRO A 916 -17.86 -29.57 9.61
N GLU A 917 -19.13 -29.63 9.32
CA GLU A 917 -19.61 -29.40 7.96
C GLU A 917 -19.27 -27.96 7.61
N LEU A 918 -18.18 -27.77 6.90
CA LEU A 918 -17.70 -26.49 6.40
C LEU A 918 -18.61 -26.01 5.25
N LYS A 919 -19.82 -25.58 5.59
CA LYS A 919 -20.66 -24.72 4.75
C LYS A 919 -20.39 -23.23 5.06
N PHE A 920 -19.16 -22.86 5.34
CA PHE A 920 -18.82 -21.55 5.93
C PHE A 920 -18.84 -20.39 4.94
N TRP A 921 -18.98 -20.63 3.62
CA TRP A 921 -18.78 -19.54 2.67
C TRP A 921 -19.71 -19.58 1.45
N THR A 922 -20.76 -20.41 1.44
CA THR A 922 -21.55 -20.67 0.23
C THR A 922 -22.98 -20.15 0.24
N THR A 923 -23.45 -19.50 1.27
CA THR A 923 -24.81 -18.95 1.26
C THR A 923 -24.83 -17.45 1.46
N GLY A 924 -24.51 -16.71 0.38
CA GLY A 924 -25.04 -15.38 0.21
C GLY A 924 -26.53 -15.51 -0.12
N SER A 925 -27.40 -15.21 0.84
CA SER A 925 -28.83 -14.98 0.52
C SER A 925 -28.90 -13.84 -0.48
N LYS A 926 -29.62 -14.06 -1.60
CA LYS A 926 -29.96 -13.01 -2.56
C LYS A 926 -30.49 -11.79 -1.80
N PRO A 927 -30.04 -10.58 -2.07
CA PRO A 927 -30.78 -9.40 -1.62
C PRO A 927 -32.13 -9.43 -2.33
N ALA A 928 -33.19 -9.51 -1.56
CA ALA A 928 -34.51 -9.16 -2.06
C ALA A 928 -34.47 -7.67 -2.38
N VAL A 929 -34.88 -7.33 -3.58
CA VAL A 929 -35.04 -5.98 -4.15
C VAL A 929 -35.78 -5.07 -3.20
#